data_665262fdae65df4e2e6f0f2dc746dd7b
#
_entry.id   665262fdae65df4e2e6f0f2dc746dd7b
#
_cell.length_a   1.000
_cell.length_b   1.000
_cell.length_c   1.000
_cell.angle_alpha   90.00
_cell.angle_beta   90.00
_cell.angle_gamma   90.00
#
_symmetry.space_group_name_H-M   'P 1'
#
loop_
_entity.id
_entity.type
_entity.pdbx_description
1 polymer ?
#
loop_
_entity_poly.entity_id
_entity_poly.type
_entity_poly.pdbx_seq_one_letter_code
_entity_poly.pdbx_strand_id
1 'polypeptide(L)'
;VLKNATLEAWGGAQVTFNGSLSTETNRETPCSFSVYSFDEHHSVLDLRGATIKDSDFVKLEFDQGTIIRDQYTVSATHGLEIWYSSNSTFTGKSILQGNLTLANDGKVTVWGNNDALYPNMSITGTLSITGNTKIEFFNDSPANGVYLNPESGTVVFYCKNITGDTGLLSAIESTWTYDDETISRNITDKKFVSITQTDGRYALTLVDNGYNPGQPEQPETVITDGKAPDTLSKDVVVSLSNGGSVDATETIRGLNNSCISGTGGNLVTTDTQTFSMNGSDTLGFSIVGTNGNAGADIQVSQTGGNITDAAIVLTGDKYESRQVNVQSGLLEIGQNTILGTDDSILTIGSSNASDGTVTASVNNRGTINNDVTINSGASLDNRNNINGDVLVNASSILSNNGTVKGDVTVSENASVNGSGTFGLTILQSNALLYVGNSPGFQRHGDLMLNDGSRLGFYLDGITAATLENHGSGTYSNISVTNTLNLNGTVNAEVEVGLGILAAGMEAFTLDLIKTEGTVSGNGDFVLSLNDENHFLKEGSLLWDSTTGILSFTGQVDKAVAAALIGKDGSNIANSLWSSTSVVKSFGQTAVSQFKVTQPGDSNVWVSGLGDFVTMNSTSHADGFQYNGGGYAAGIDYAWAKKFRAGITFGQTFGTFKSDDNQASIKQDSIMTGLYANYLETLCDKQSLGLSGYFAYGSVENKANTLIGNSSYLPGQAKWNDDVLTFGLKADWNIKVTDKTTLTPFIGIDYVHGAQESFTETYDNGSRQYRDGNMQVWSVPVGITVKKEVSVGGGQLLLPELTLAYVGDISRTNPSVKSTIYGIDNKHEGSNPGRSAFMMNAGTNWIINQNWSIGAFYTLEARSSQVNQSASLSARYSF
;
A
#
# COMPACT_ATOMS: atom_id res chain seq x y z
N VAL A 1 2.26 -27.90 0.65
CA VAL A 1 1.47 -28.49 1.76
C VAL A 1 1.99 -27.91 3.07
N LEU A 2 1.15 -27.16 3.77
CA LEU A 2 1.45 -26.71 5.13
C LEU A 2 1.02 -27.79 6.12
N LYS A 3 1.88 -28.11 7.10
CA LYS A 3 1.58 -29.02 8.19
C LYS A 3 1.74 -28.30 9.50
N ASN A 4 0.67 -28.23 10.31
CA ASN A 4 0.67 -27.66 11.67
C ASN A 4 1.48 -26.34 11.74
N ALA A 5 1.18 -25.41 10.86
CA ALA A 5 1.94 -24.19 10.67
C ALA A 5 1.02 -22.96 10.61
N THR A 6 1.53 -21.83 11.03
CA THR A 6 0.87 -20.54 10.87
C THR A 6 1.38 -19.87 9.59
N LEU A 7 0.44 -19.31 8.79
CA LEU A 7 0.73 -18.44 7.66
C LEU A 7 0.21 -17.05 8.00
N GLU A 8 1.12 -16.09 8.05
CA GLU A 8 0.80 -14.73 8.47
C GLU A 8 1.02 -13.73 7.33
N ALA A 9 0.08 -12.78 7.17
CA ALA A 9 0.28 -11.56 6.41
C ALA A 9 0.42 -10.40 7.39
N TRP A 10 1.57 -9.72 7.39
CA TRP A 10 1.96 -8.78 8.42
C TRP A 10 2.47 -7.46 7.84
N GLY A 11 2.21 -6.33 8.52
CA GLY A 11 2.78 -5.03 8.19
C GLY A 11 2.50 -4.53 6.77
N GLY A 12 1.27 -4.69 6.26
CA GLY A 12 0.88 -4.29 4.91
C GLY A 12 1.18 -5.33 3.82
N ALA A 13 1.67 -6.53 4.20
CA ALA A 13 1.96 -7.59 3.23
C ALA A 13 0.71 -8.08 2.50
N GLN A 14 0.85 -8.36 1.21
CA GLN A 14 -0.15 -9.07 0.41
C GLN A 14 0.37 -10.48 0.11
N VAL A 15 -0.25 -11.48 0.71
CA VAL A 15 0.16 -12.88 0.63
C VAL A 15 -0.93 -13.69 -0.05
N THR A 16 -0.58 -14.49 -1.05
CA THR A 16 -1.49 -15.44 -1.71
C THR A 16 -1.03 -16.86 -1.43
N PHE A 17 -1.93 -17.69 -0.92
CA PHE A 17 -1.69 -19.11 -0.69
C PHE A 17 -2.55 -19.98 -1.61
N ASN A 18 -1.89 -20.66 -2.54
CA ASN A 18 -2.50 -21.59 -3.51
C ASN A 18 -1.98 -23.00 -3.24
N GLY A 19 -2.42 -23.64 -2.17
CA GLY A 19 -1.93 -24.95 -1.80
C GLY A 19 -2.95 -25.76 -1.00
N SER A 20 -2.60 -27.01 -0.67
CA SER A 20 -3.39 -27.84 0.21
C SER A 20 -2.80 -27.87 1.61
N LEU A 21 -3.68 -27.90 2.61
CA LEU A 21 -3.33 -28.16 3.99
C LEU A 21 -3.31 -29.66 4.26
N SER A 22 -2.49 -30.08 5.21
CA SER A 22 -2.53 -31.39 5.81
C SER A 22 -2.30 -31.24 7.31
N THR A 23 -3.37 -31.36 8.08
CA THR A 23 -3.25 -31.37 9.55
C THR A 23 -3.15 -32.81 10.04
N GLU A 24 -2.24 -33.07 10.98
CA GLU A 24 -2.32 -34.27 11.79
C GLU A 24 -3.43 -34.05 12.83
N THR A 25 -4.17 -35.09 13.15
CA THR A 25 -5.42 -35.11 13.91
C THR A 25 -5.32 -34.60 15.36
N ASN A 26 -4.77 -33.40 15.60
CA ASN A 26 -4.67 -32.84 16.94
C ASN A 26 -5.27 -31.43 17.02
N ARG A 27 -6.27 -31.26 17.90
CA ARG A 27 -6.96 -30.00 18.19
C ARG A 27 -6.07 -28.95 18.84
N GLU A 28 -4.95 -29.34 19.46
CA GLU A 28 -4.10 -28.44 20.24
C GLU A 28 -3.18 -27.56 19.40
N THR A 29 -2.94 -27.95 18.13
CA THR A 29 -2.09 -27.18 17.20
C THR A 29 -2.73 -27.10 15.82
N PRO A 30 -3.78 -26.29 15.61
CA PRO A 30 -4.40 -26.09 14.31
C PRO A 30 -3.43 -25.36 13.35
N CYS A 31 -3.65 -25.48 12.06
CA CYS A 31 -3.04 -24.56 11.11
C CYS A 31 -3.74 -23.20 11.22
N SER A 32 -3.00 -22.14 11.49
CA SER A 32 -3.55 -20.79 11.57
C SER A 32 -3.26 -19.99 10.31
N PHE A 33 -4.26 -19.22 9.87
CA PHE A 33 -4.13 -18.20 8.85
C PHE A 33 -4.43 -16.87 9.50
N SER A 34 -3.39 -16.05 9.67
CA SER A 34 -3.46 -14.84 10.46
C SER A 34 -3.20 -13.62 9.60
N VAL A 35 -3.94 -12.53 9.85
CA VAL A 35 -3.74 -11.24 9.21
C VAL A 35 -3.59 -10.17 10.28
N TYR A 36 -2.43 -9.46 10.25
CA TYR A 36 -2.08 -8.41 11.19
C TYR A 36 -1.75 -7.14 10.43
N SER A 37 -2.41 -6.05 10.76
CA SER A 37 -2.12 -4.73 10.19
C SER A 37 -1.56 -3.81 11.27
N PHE A 38 -0.47 -3.09 10.96
CA PHE A 38 0.11 -2.09 11.85
C PHE A 38 0.15 -0.75 11.15
N ASP A 39 -0.05 0.31 11.90
CA ASP A 39 -0.07 1.68 11.41
C ASP A 39 -1.01 1.83 10.19
N GLU A 40 -0.63 2.52 9.15
CA GLU A 40 -1.45 2.75 7.96
C GLU A 40 -1.38 1.61 6.92
N HIS A 41 -0.74 0.48 7.23
CA HIS A 41 -0.47 -0.60 6.27
C HIS A 41 -1.45 -1.76 6.40
N HIS A 42 -2.42 -1.84 5.50
CA HIS A 42 -3.45 -2.88 5.48
C HIS A 42 -2.93 -4.20 4.89
N SER A 43 -2.87 -5.24 5.71
CA SER A 43 -2.41 -6.58 5.29
C SER A 43 -3.54 -7.37 4.62
N VAL A 44 -3.20 -8.15 3.60
CA VAL A 44 -4.15 -8.98 2.85
C VAL A 44 -3.61 -10.41 2.71
N LEU A 45 -4.43 -11.39 3.06
CA LEU A 45 -4.16 -12.81 2.87
C LEU A 45 -5.20 -13.43 1.92
N ASP A 46 -4.79 -13.79 0.71
CA ASP A 46 -5.67 -14.40 -0.29
C ASP A 46 -5.59 -15.93 -0.21
N LEU A 47 -6.70 -16.55 0.21
CA LEU A 47 -6.87 -17.99 0.38
C LEU A 47 -7.81 -18.62 -0.66
N ARG A 48 -8.19 -17.94 -1.74
CA ARG A 48 -9.11 -18.47 -2.75
C ARG A 48 -8.60 -19.74 -3.42
N GLY A 49 -7.27 -19.85 -3.58
CA GLY A 49 -6.61 -21.06 -4.10
C GLY A 49 -6.29 -22.12 -3.06
N ALA A 50 -6.63 -21.91 -1.78
CA ALA A 50 -6.34 -22.86 -0.70
C ALA A 50 -7.37 -23.99 -0.66
N THR A 51 -6.87 -25.23 -0.64
CA THR A 51 -7.70 -26.42 -0.38
C THR A 51 -7.69 -26.74 1.11
N ILE A 52 -8.82 -26.52 1.78
CA ILE A 52 -9.08 -26.83 3.19
C ILE A 52 -10.16 -27.91 3.20
N LYS A 53 -9.89 -29.05 3.86
CA LYS A 53 -10.87 -30.16 4.00
C LYS A 53 -11.61 -30.02 5.33
N ASP A 54 -12.85 -30.49 5.40
CA ASP A 54 -13.66 -30.49 6.63
C ASP A 54 -13.03 -31.25 7.80
N SER A 55 -12.09 -32.16 7.51
CA SER A 55 -11.32 -32.90 8.52
C SER A 55 -10.09 -32.17 9.05
N ASP A 56 -9.68 -31.09 8.40
CA ASP A 56 -8.47 -30.36 8.78
C ASP A 56 -8.80 -29.43 9.96
N PHE A 57 -7.90 -29.33 10.95
CA PHE A 57 -8.03 -28.35 12.03
C PHE A 57 -7.43 -27.02 11.57
N VAL A 58 -8.27 -26.02 11.35
CA VAL A 58 -7.92 -24.72 10.78
C VAL A 58 -8.50 -23.60 11.62
N LYS A 59 -7.76 -22.50 11.75
CA LYS A 59 -8.19 -21.28 12.41
C LYS A 59 -7.90 -20.08 11.54
N LEU A 60 -8.87 -19.19 11.35
CA LEU A 60 -8.64 -17.84 10.82
C LEU A 60 -8.50 -16.86 11.98
N GLU A 61 -7.48 -16.01 11.92
CA GLU A 61 -7.18 -15.01 12.93
C GLU A 61 -7.12 -13.64 12.29
N PHE A 62 -7.87 -12.69 12.86
CA PHE A 62 -7.96 -11.32 12.38
C PHE A 62 -7.51 -10.35 13.47
N ASP A 63 -6.45 -9.60 13.17
CA ASP A 63 -6.06 -8.41 13.92
C ASP A 63 -5.88 -7.27 12.90
N GLN A 64 -7.01 -6.68 12.49
CA GLN A 64 -7.09 -5.57 11.55
C GLN A 64 -6.45 -5.87 10.19
N GLY A 65 -7.14 -6.58 9.33
CA GLY A 65 -6.69 -6.89 7.97
C GLY A 65 -7.74 -7.62 7.17
N THR A 66 -7.43 -8.00 5.93
CA THR A 66 -8.36 -8.69 5.04
C THR A 66 -7.92 -10.11 4.76
N ILE A 67 -8.81 -11.09 4.99
CA ILE A 67 -8.68 -12.43 4.42
C ILE A 67 -9.67 -12.57 3.26
N ILE A 68 -9.18 -12.98 2.10
CA ILE A 68 -9.99 -13.21 0.90
C ILE A 68 -10.24 -14.71 0.76
N ARG A 69 -11.51 -15.12 0.89
CA ARG A 69 -11.95 -16.50 0.68
C ARG A 69 -13.44 -16.53 0.36
N ASP A 70 -13.83 -17.14 -0.74
CA ASP A 70 -15.23 -17.16 -1.24
C ASP A 70 -16.22 -17.71 -0.23
N GLN A 71 -15.84 -18.75 0.51
CA GLN A 71 -16.64 -19.37 1.56
C GLN A 71 -15.76 -19.89 2.69
N TYR A 72 -16.09 -19.56 3.94
CA TYR A 72 -15.50 -20.16 5.14
C TYR A 72 -16.60 -20.65 6.07
N THR A 73 -16.42 -21.84 6.65
CA THR A 73 -17.36 -22.44 7.58
C THR A 73 -16.70 -22.62 8.94
N VAL A 74 -17.22 -21.98 9.97
CA VAL A 74 -16.84 -22.21 11.37
C VAL A 74 -17.57 -23.46 11.85
N SER A 75 -16.82 -24.45 12.32
CA SER A 75 -17.31 -25.78 12.72
C SER A 75 -16.50 -26.32 13.88
N ALA A 76 -16.71 -27.59 14.24
CA ALA A 76 -15.91 -28.28 15.27
C ALA A 76 -14.41 -28.33 14.96
N THR A 77 -14.03 -28.27 13.69
CA THR A 77 -12.62 -28.33 13.21
C THR A 77 -12.10 -26.99 12.72
N HIS A 78 -12.96 -26.06 12.35
CA HIS A 78 -12.60 -24.75 11.80
C HIS A 78 -13.01 -23.63 12.75
N GLY A 79 -12.01 -22.92 13.33
CA GLY A 79 -12.21 -21.83 14.27
C GLY A 79 -12.09 -20.46 13.61
N LEU A 80 -12.57 -19.42 14.32
CA LEU A 80 -12.42 -18.02 13.95
C LEU A 80 -12.04 -17.22 15.20
N GLU A 81 -11.00 -16.40 15.10
CA GLU A 81 -10.60 -15.48 16.16
C GLU A 81 -10.51 -14.04 15.65
N ILE A 82 -11.01 -13.09 16.43
CA ILE A 82 -11.00 -11.66 16.16
C ILE A 82 -10.33 -10.97 17.34
N TRP A 83 -9.21 -10.28 17.08
CA TRP A 83 -8.39 -9.66 18.11
C TRP A 83 -8.59 -8.15 18.15
N TYR A 84 -8.52 -7.57 19.34
CA TYR A 84 -8.44 -6.13 19.57
C TYR A 84 -6.99 -5.74 19.84
N SER A 85 -6.37 -4.96 18.95
CA SER A 85 -5.03 -4.41 19.16
C SER A 85 -5.12 -3.05 19.87
N SER A 86 -4.60 -2.99 21.08
CA SER A 86 -4.59 -1.75 21.91
C SER A 86 -3.54 -0.73 21.44
N ASN A 87 -2.65 -1.08 20.55
CA ASN A 87 -1.51 -0.25 20.14
C ASN A 87 -1.61 0.30 18.71
N SER A 88 -2.68 0.04 17.97
CA SER A 88 -2.77 0.53 16.60
C SER A 88 -3.54 1.86 16.55
N THR A 89 -2.91 2.87 15.99
CA THR A 89 -3.57 4.09 15.51
C THR A 89 -4.40 3.82 14.25
N PHE A 90 -4.42 2.58 13.77
CA PHE A 90 -5.06 2.17 12.54
C PHE A 90 -6.51 1.74 12.78
N THR A 91 -7.42 2.39 12.09
CA THR A 91 -8.86 2.10 12.07
C THR A 91 -9.25 1.02 11.07
N GLY A 92 -8.31 0.15 10.71
CA GLY A 92 -8.52 -0.97 9.80
C GLY A 92 -9.49 -1.98 10.40
N LYS A 93 -10.66 -2.15 9.78
CA LYS A 93 -11.63 -3.18 10.18
C LYS A 93 -11.09 -4.54 9.77
N SER A 94 -11.29 -5.55 10.62
CA SER A 94 -11.11 -6.95 10.22
C SER A 94 -12.14 -7.29 9.13
N ILE A 95 -11.69 -7.78 7.97
CA ILE A 95 -12.56 -8.00 6.81
C ILE A 95 -12.38 -9.43 6.29
N LEU A 96 -13.48 -10.19 6.25
CA LEU A 96 -13.58 -11.40 5.43
C LEU A 96 -14.21 -11.05 4.08
N GLN A 97 -13.43 -11.10 3.02
CA GLN A 97 -13.95 -10.92 1.68
C GLN A 97 -14.50 -12.25 1.16
N GLY A 98 -15.80 -12.49 1.37
CA GLY A 98 -16.52 -13.70 1.02
C GLY A 98 -17.73 -13.93 1.92
N ASN A 99 -18.19 -15.18 2.01
CA ASN A 99 -19.30 -15.63 2.84
C ASN A 99 -18.80 -16.37 4.08
N LEU A 100 -19.53 -16.28 5.19
CA LEU A 100 -19.25 -16.98 6.43
C LEU A 100 -20.44 -17.87 6.81
N THR A 101 -20.17 -19.13 7.14
CA THR A 101 -21.18 -20.04 7.70
C THR A 101 -20.81 -20.41 9.14
N LEU A 102 -21.76 -20.27 10.06
CA LEU A 102 -21.65 -20.74 11.44
C LEU A 102 -22.41 -22.07 11.55
N ALA A 103 -21.69 -23.17 11.77
CA ALA A 103 -22.19 -24.52 11.78
C ALA A 103 -22.16 -25.16 13.19
N ASN A 104 -22.66 -26.39 13.32
CA ASN A 104 -22.66 -27.11 14.58
C ASN A 104 -21.29 -27.26 15.20
N ASP A 105 -21.21 -27.11 16.53
CA ASP A 105 -20.02 -27.18 17.35
C ASP A 105 -18.93 -26.17 16.96
N GLY A 106 -19.27 -25.15 16.18
CA GLY A 106 -18.37 -24.06 15.81
C GLY A 106 -18.05 -23.16 17.00
N LYS A 107 -16.84 -22.56 16.95
CA LYS A 107 -16.38 -21.59 17.95
C LYS A 107 -15.83 -20.35 17.28
N VAL A 108 -16.34 -19.19 17.68
CA VAL A 108 -15.79 -17.86 17.37
C VAL A 108 -15.27 -17.27 18.67
N THR A 109 -14.01 -16.86 18.69
CA THR A 109 -13.42 -16.17 19.85
C THR A 109 -13.20 -14.69 19.51
N VAL A 110 -13.71 -13.81 20.36
CA VAL A 110 -13.60 -12.34 20.23
C VAL A 110 -12.81 -11.82 21.42
N TRP A 111 -11.60 -11.35 21.16
CA TRP A 111 -10.67 -10.86 22.17
C TRP A 111 -10.89 -9.36 22.42
N GLY A 112 -11.39 -9.01 23.58
CA GLY A 112 -11.60 -7.63 24.03
C GLY A 112 -10.38 -7.03 24.72
N ASN A 113 -10.41 -5.71 24.87
CA ASN A 113 -9.43 -5.00 25.69
C ASN A 113 -9.88 -4.91 27.16
N ASN A 114 -9.02 -4.32 28.02
CA ASN A 114 -9.28 -4.15 29.46
C ASN A 114 -10.49 -3.26 29.81
N ASP A 115 -11.07 -2.54 28.83
CA ASP A 115 -12.23 -1.66 29.00
C ASP A 115 -13.55 -2.31 28.51
N ALA A 116 -13.55 -3.65 28.26
CA ALA A 116 -14.67 -4.42 27.68
C ALA A 116 -15.10 -3.98 26.27
N LEU A 117 -14.18 -3.36 25.53
CA LEU A 117 -14.42 -3.06 24.12
C LEU A 117 -14.04 -4.30 23.28
N TYR A 118 -15.00 -4.81 22.55
CA TYR A 118 -14.82 -5.98 21.70
C TYR A 118 -14.74 -5.59 20.21
N PRO A 119 -13.78 -6.14 19.46
CA PRO A 119 -13.68 -5.89 18.03
C PRO A 119 -14.86 -6.49 17.28
N ASN A 120 -15.15 -5.95 16.10
CA ASN A 120 -16.10 -6.52 15.16
C ASN A 120 -15.41 -6.82 13.82
N MET A 121 -16.05 -7.69 13.02
CA MET A 121 -15.56 -8.08 11.71
C MET A 121 -16.60 -7.76 10.62
N SER A 122 -16.14 -7.29 9.47
CA SER A 122 -16.99 -7.10 8.29
C SER A 122 -16.88 -8.29 7.35
N ILE A 123 -18.02 -8.82 6.93
CA ILE A 123 -18.17 -9.89 5.95
C ILE A 123 -18.77 -9.27 4.68
N THR A 124 -18.06 -9.34 3.55
CA THR A 124 -18.55 -8.70 2.32
C THR A 124 -19.73 -9.43 1.67
N GLY A 125 -19.96 -10.67 2.06
CA GLY A 125 -21.03 -11.52 1.58
C GLY A 125 -22.14 -11.79 2.62
N THR A 126 -22.66 -13.02 2.60
CA THR A 126 -23.71 -13.51 3.49
C THR A 126 -23.13 -14.20 4.72
N LEU A 127 -23.67 -13.89 5.90
CA LEU A 127 -23.51 -14.67 7.12
C LEU A 127 -24.67 -15.71 7.21
N SER A 128 -24.34 -16.99 7.18
CA SER A 128 -25.31 -18.10 7.28
C SER A 128 -25.17 -18.81 8.62
N ILE A 129 -26.26 -18.93 9.37
CA ILE A 129 -26.30 -19.63 10.67
C ILE A 129 -27.02 -20.94 10.42
N THR A 130 -26.30 -22.06 10.45
CA THR A 130 -26.81 -23.38 10.09
C THR A 130 -26.75 -24.39 11.25
N GLY A 131 -26.16 -24.00 12.38
CA GLY A 131 -26.03 -24.87 13.54
C GLY A 131 -25.59 -24.15 14.81
N ASN A 132 -25.55 -24.90 15.92
CA ASN A 132 -25.19 -24.38 17.23
C ASN A 132 -23.71 -23.96 17.23
N THR A 133 -23.47 -22.65 17.33
CA THR A 133 -22.12 -22.05 17.37
C THR A 133 -21.96 -21.25 18.66
N LYS A 134 -20.79 -21.38 19.29
CA LYS A 134 -20.41 -20.63 20.50
C LYS A 134 -19.64 -19.38 20.10
N ILE A 135 -20.09 -18.21 20.54
CA ILE A 135 -19.36 -16.95 20.43
C ILE A 135 -18.80 -16.62 21.80
N GLU A 136 -17.49 -16.75 21.94
CA GLU A 136 -16.76 -16.56 23.18
C GLU A 136 -16.13 -15.18 23.23
N PHE A 137 -16.51 -14.38 24.19
CA PHE A 137 -15.94 -13.08 24.51
C PHE A 137 -14.82 -13.30 25.54
N PHE A 138 -13.58 -13.10 25.09
CA PHE A 138 -12.41 -13.34 25.88
C PHE A 138 -11.75 -12.01 26.30
N ASN A 139 -11.45 -11.87 27.58
CA ASN A 139 -10.81 -10.68 28.14
C ASN A 139 -9.43 -11.05 28.68
N ASP A 140 -8.39 -10.36 28.21
CA ASP A 140 -7.02 -10.57 28.64
C ASP A 140 -6.73 -9.75 29.90
N SER A 141 -6.45 -10.44 31.02
CA SER A 141 -6.01 -9.86 32.30
C SER A 141 -6.90 -8.78 32.94
N PRO A 142 -7.94 -9.10 33.66
CA PRO A 142 -8.59 -8.11 34.52
C PRO A 142 -7.68 -7.75 35.70
N ALA A 143 -7.24 -6.53 35.74
CA ALA A 143 -6.36 -6.01 36.82
C ALA A 143 -6.91 -6.16 38.25
N ASN A 144 -8.16 -6.61 38.45
CA ASN A 144 -8.82 -6.75 39.78
C ASN A 144 -9.84 -7.91 39.84
N GLY A 145 -9.81 -8.90 38.97
CA GLY A 145 -10.75 -10.02 39.00
C GLY A 145 -12.23 -9.64 38.74
N VAL A 146 -12.45 -8.51 38.07
CA VAL A 146 -13.78 -8.06 37.66
C VAL A 146 -14.08 -8.58 36.26
N TYR A 147 -15.09 -9.42 36.16
CA TYR A 147 -15.64 -9.87 34.88
C TYR A 147 -16.33 -8.71 34.16
N LEU A 148 -15.85 -8.34 32.99
CA LEU A 148 -16.48 -7.32 32.15
C LEU A 148 -17.39 -8.01 31.15
N ASN A 149 -18.70 -8.10 31.42
CA ASN A 149 -19.68 -8.61 30.46
C ASN A 149 -19.71 -7.74 29.20
N PRO A 150 -19.77 -8.35 28.00
CA PRO A 150 -20.09 -7.58 26.81
C PRO A 150 -21.45 -6.89 27.01
N GLU A 151 -21.50 -5.59 26.73
CA GLU A 151 -22.71 -4.78 26.91
C GLU A 151 -23.80 -5.17 25.88
N SER A 152 -25.04 -4.84 26.18
CA SER A 152 -26.14 -4.88 25.21
C SER A 152 -25.83 -3.90 24.09
N GLY A 153 -25.90 -4.37 22.82
CA GLY A 153 -25.49 -3.58 21.68
C GLY A 153 -24.12 -3.96 21.08
N THR A 154 -23.35 -4.86 21.73
CA THR A 154 -22.08 -5.34 21.20
C THR A 154 -22.26 -6.02 19.85
N VAL A 155 -21.69 -5.46 18.78
CA VAL A 155 -21.73 -6.03 17.41
C VAL A 155 -20.54 -6.95 17.21
N VAL A 156 -20.78 -8.17 16.71
CA VAL A 156 -19.73 -9.14 16.35
C VAL A 156 -19.44 -9.11 14.86
N PHE A 157 -20.48 -9.13 14.02
CA PHE A 157 -20.34 -9.16 12.56
C PHE A 157 -21.20 -8.09 11.88
N TYR A 158 -20.62 -7.42 10.89
CA TYR A 158 -21.35 -6.70 9.86
C TYR A 158 -21.33 -7.50 8.56
N CYS A 159 -22.46 -7.61 7.84
CA CYS A 159 -22.52 -8.36 6.60
C CYS A 159 -23.57 -7.80 5.63
N LYS A 160 -23.51 -8.25 4.36
CA LYS A 160 -24.47 -7.86 3.34
C LYS A 160 -25.85 -8.50 3.56
N ASN A 161 -25.89 -9.71 4.10
CA ASN A 161 -27.12 -10.45 4.37
C ASN A 161 -26.88 -11.43 5.51
N ILE A 162 -27.94 -11.71 6.33
CA ILE A 162 -27.95 -12.77 7.36
C ILE A 162 -29.04 -13.76 7.03
N THR A 163 -28.72 -15.06 7.11
CA THR A 163 -29.65 -16.15 6.93
C THR A 163 -29.54 -17.16 8.08
N GLY A 164 -30.61 -17.81 8.42
CA GLY A 164 -30.68 -18.82 9.51
C GLY A 164 -31.23 -18.25 10.82
N ASP A 165 -31.16 -19.05 11.88
CA ASP A 165 -31.75 -18.75 13.19
C ASP A 165 -30.63 -18.29 14.17
N THR A 166 -30.68 -17.04 14.61
CA THR A 166 -29.76 -16.50 15.61
C THR A 166 -29.91 -17.15 16.99
N GLY A 167 -31.05 -17.81 17.26
CA GLY A 167 -31.28 -18.59 18.48
C GLY A 167 -30.37 -19.83 18.62
N LEU A 168 -29.70 -20.24 17.54
CA LEU A 168 -28.65 -21.28 17.56
C LEU A 168 -27.27 -20.79 18.09
N LEU A 169 -27.13 -19.50 18.34
CA LEU A 169 -25.91 -18.92 18.85
C LEU A 169 -25.94 -18.78 20.36
N SER A 170 -24.86 -19.17 21.04
CA SER A 170 -24.68 -18.97 22.48
C SER A 170 -23.50 -18.06 22.76
N ALA A 171 -23.69 -17.12 23.69
CA ALA A 171 -22.62 -16.23 24.17
C ALA A 171 -21.94 -16.85 25.40
N ILE A 172 -20.62 -16.83 25.41
CA ILE A 172 -19.78 -17.29 26.52
C ILE A 172 -18.81 -16.16 26.85
N GLU A 173 -18.60 -15.89 28.11
CA GLU A 173 -17.52 -15.04 28.60
C GLU A 173 -16.41 -15.93 29.16
N SER A 174 -15.17 -15.64 28.77
CA SER A 174 -13.98 -16.35 29.27
C SER A 174 -12.94 -15.35 29.77
N THR A 175 -12.28 -15.67 30.87
CA THR A 175 -11.28 -14.82 31.52
C THR A 175 -10.09 -15.68 31.93
N TRP A 176 -8.87 -15.20 31.71
CA TRP A 176 -7.66 -15.80 32.28
C TRP A 176 -7.51 -15.37 33.74
N THR A 177 -7.16 -16.32 34.60
CA THR A 177 -6.79 -16.01 35.98
C THR A 177 -5.26 -16.03 36.13
N TYR A 178 -4.76 -15.41 37.21
CA TYR A 178 -3.33 -15.30 37.51
C TYR A 178 -2.59 -16.65 37.64
N ASP A 179 -3.33 -17.76 37.75
CA ASP A 179 -2.82 -19.14 37.91
C ASP A 179 -2.92 -19.95 36.59
N ASP A 180 -2.98 -19.29 35.42
CA ASP A 180 -3.13 -19.88 34.09
C ASP A 180 -4.42 -20.73 33.90
N GLU A 181 -5.44 -20.56 34.71
CA GLU A 181 -6.74 -21.19 34.53
C GLU A 181 -7.69 -20.29 33.74
N THR A 182 -8.36 -20.88 32.73
CA THR A 182 -9.43 -20.21 32.01
C THR A 182 -10.77 -20.51 32.68
N ILE A 183 -11.43 -19.46 33.19
CA ILE A 183 -12.79 -19.55 33.72
C ILE A 183 -13.76 -19.08 32.66
N SER A 184 -14.72 -19.94 32.28
CA SER A 184 -15.74 -19.62 31.29
C SER A 184 -17.13 -19.74 31.89
N ARG A 185 -18.02 -18.80 31.57
CA ARG A 185 -19.42 -18.83 31.95
C ARG A 185 -20.35 -18.53 30.74
N ASN A 186 -21.51 -19.14 30.71
CA ASN A 186 -22.53 -18.80 29.72
C ASN A 186 -23.18 -17.46 30.09
N ILE A 187 -23.32 -16.59 29.10
CA ILE A 187 -24.10 -15.35 29.22
C ILE A 187 -25.56 -15.71 28.93
N THR A 188 -26.38 -15.79 29.96
CA THR A 188 -27.77 -16.29 29.88
C THR A 188 -28.82 -15.19 29.86
N ASP A 189 -28.45 -13.97 30.16
CA ASP A 189 -29.29 -12.77 30.16
C ASP A 189 -29.30 -12.04 28.79
N LYS A 190 -28.52 -12.49 27.85
CA LYS A 190 -28.39 -11.90 26.50
C LYS A 190 -28.60 -12.92 25.38
N LYS A 191 -28.99 -12.43 24.21
CA LYS A 191 -29.17 -13.21 22.96
C LYS A 191 -28.60 -12.47 21.76
N PHE A 192 -28.30 -13.22 20.68
CA PHE A 192 -27.94 -12.63 19.41
C PHE A 192 -29.17 -12.30 18.58
N VAL A 193 -29.15 -11.14 17.93
CA VAL A 193 -30.17 -10.70 16.96
C VAL A 193 -29.52 -10.12 15.73
N SER A 194 -30.25 -10.16 14.63
CA SER A 194 -29.87 -9.49 13.38
C SER A 194 -30.51 -8.10 13.33
N ILE A 195 -29.73 -7.05 13.28
CA ILE A 195 -30.19 -5.66 13.20
C ILE A 195 -29.84 -5.09 11.83
N THR A 196 -30.84 -4.52 11.12
CA THR A 196 -30.61 -3.81 9.86
C THR A 196 -30.00 -2.44 10.17
N GLN A 197 -28.86 -2.12 9.56
CA GLN A 197 -28.20 -0.82 9.70
C GLN A 197 -28.77 0.19 8.71
N THR A 198 -28.55 1.46 8.96
CA THR A 198 -29.02 2.58 8.09
C THR A 198 -28.41 2.55 6.68
N ASP A 199 -27.24 1.95 6.50
CA ASP A 199 -26.57 1.75 5.22
C ASP A 199 -27.02 0.49 4.46
N GLY A 200 -28.05 -0.22 4.97
CA GLY A 200 -28.63 -1.42 4.37
C GLY A 200 -27.85 -2.71 4.65
N ARG A 201 -26.78 -2.67 5.44
CA ARG A 201 -26.09 -3.87 5.96
C ARG A 201 -26.85 -4.45 7.15
N TYR A 202 -26.47 -5.66 7.51
CA TYR A 202 -26.94 -6.34 8.73
C TYR A 202 -25.82 -6.41 9.75
N ALA A 203 -26.18 -6.25 11.03
CA ALA A 203 -25.28 -6.46 12.16
C ALA A 203 -25.79 -7.63 13.02
N LEU A 204 -24.92 -8.63 13.26
CA LEU A 204 -25.17 -9.63 14.30
C LEU A 204 -24.75 -9.03 15.64
N THR A 205 -25.73 -8.76 16.49
CA THR A 205 -25.58 -7.98 17.73
C THR A 205 -26.01 -8.79 18.94
N LEU A 206 -25.24 -8.71 20.03
CA LEU A 206 -25.60 -9.24 21.33
C LEU A 206 -26.50 -8.23 22.06
N VAL A 207 -27.68 -8.64 22.49
CA VAL A 207 -28.65 -7.77 23.18
C VAL A 207 -29.26 -8.48 24.37
N ASP A 208 -29.88 -7.74 25.28
CA ASP A 208 -30.59 -8.29 26.43
C ASP A 208 -31.77 -9.19 25.98
N ASN A 209 -32.13 -10.20 26.78
CA ASN A 209 -33.17 -11.17 26.42
C ASN A 209 -34.55 -10.54 26.17
N GLY A 210 -34.81 -9.36 26.76
CA GLY A 210 -36.01 -8.55 26.52
C GLY A 210 -36.09 -7.86 25.16
N TYR A 211 -34.96 -7.78 24.43
CA TYR A 211 -34.90 -7.09 23.16
C TYR A 211 -35.77 -7.78 22.08
N ASN A 212 -36.64 -7.00 21.44
CA ASN A 212 -37.45 -7.43 20.32
C ASN A 212 -37.01 -6.76 19.02
N PRO A 213 -36.40 -7.49 18.04
CA PRO A 213 -35.85 -6.89 16.83
C PRO A 213 -36.89 -6.28 15.88
N GLY A 214 -38.15 -6.43 16.14
CA GLY A 214 -39.23 -5.80 15.38
C GLY A 214 -39.67 -4.43 15.89
N GLN A 215 -39.18 -4.05 17.06
CA GLN A 215 -39.29 -2.69 17.61
C GLN A 215 -37.94 -2.33 18.21
N PRO A 216 -37.16 -1.36 17.62
CA PRO A 216 -36.18 -0.66 18.42
C PRO A 216 -36.88 -0.27 19.73
N GLU A 217 -36.20 -0.34 20.89
CA GLU A 217 -36.72 0.28 22.10
C GLU A 217 -37.16 1.69 21.72
N GLN A 218 -38.46 1.82 21.35
CA GLN A 218 -38.99 3.13 21.06
C GLN A 218 -39.06 3.79 22.41
N PRO A 219 -38.48 4.95 22.58
CA PRO A 219 -38.67 5.73 23.78
C PRO A 219 -40.18 5.77 24.04
N GLU A 220 -40.61 5.58 25.27
CA GLU A 220 -42.03 5.63 25.66
C GLU A 220 -42.69 6.94 25.22
N THR A 221 -41.87 7.97 25.09
CA THR A 221 -42.26 9.31 24.63
C THR A 221 -41.24 9.89 23.66
N VAL A 222 -41.67 10.17 22.41
CA VAL A 222 -40.88 10.87 21.40
C VAL A 222 -41.45 12.29 21.23
N ILE A 223 -40.66 13.30 21.49
CA ILE A 223 -41.02 14.71 21.35
C ILE A 223 -40.48 15.22 20.00
N THR A 224 -41.38 15.60 19.11
CA THR A 224 -41.03 16.08 17.77
C THR A 224 -41.24 17.58 17.57
N ASP A 225 -42.03 18.21 18.46
CA ASP A 225 -42.34 19.63 18.45
C ASP A 225 -42.88 20.05 19.84
N GLY A 226 -42.83 21.35 20.17
CA GLY A 226 -43.37 21.92 21.41
C GLY A 226 -42.33 21.98 22.54
N LYS A 227 -42.68 21.66 23.77
CA LYS A 227 -41.83 21.82 24.97
C LYS A 227 -41.26 20.49 25.42
N ALA A 228 -39.95 20.44 25.62
CA ALA A 228 -39.27 19.29 26.25
C ALA A 228 -39.49 19.31 27.77
N PRO A 229 -39.51 18.16 28.46
CA PRO A 229 -39.59 18.04 29.91
C PRO A 229 -38.28 18.44 30.57
N ASP A 230 -38.31 18.64 31.90
CA ASP A 230 -37.13 18.97 32.72
C ASP A 230 -36.01 17.92 32.62
N THR A 231 -36.37 16.68 32.29
CA THR A 231 -35.41 15.57 32.18
C THR A 231 -35.71 14.72 30.94
N LEU A 232 -34.71 14.58 30.09
CA LEU A 232 -34.67 13.63 28.97
C LEU A 232 -33.89 12.36 29.38
N SER A 233 -34.28 11.21 28.89
CA SER A 233 -33.66 9.91 29.14
C SER A 233 -33.84 8.99 27.94
N LYS A 234 -33.33 7.75 28.03
CA LYS A 234 -33.56 6.76 26.95
C LYS A 234 -35.04 6.50 26.68
N ASP A 235 -35.94 6.76 27.65
CA ASP A 235 -37.37 6.53 27.55
C ASP A 235 -38.15 7.78 27.08
N VAL A 236 -37.53 8.99 27.20
CA VAL A 236 -38.11 10.28 26.78
C VAL A 236 -37.07 11.01 25.95
N VAL A 237 -37.19 10.96 24.62
CA VAL A 237 -36.21 11.53 23.68
C VAL A 237 -36.84 12.60 22.79
N VAL A 238 -35.97 13.47 22.26
CA VAL A 238 -36.33 14.47 21.24
C VAL A 238 -35.89 13.98 19.88
N SER A 239 -36.79 13.98 18.89
CA SER A 239 -36.48 13.67 17.50
C SER A 239 -36.90 14.83 16.61
N LEU A 240 -35.95 15.59 16.09
CA LEU A 240 -36.16 16.79 15.28
C LEU A 240 -36.17 16.47 13.79
N SER A 241 -37.09 17.08 13.08
CA SER A 241 -37.20 17.05 11.60
C SER A 241 -37.34 18.43 11.02
N ASN A 242 -37.21 18.57 9.70
CA ASN A 242 -37.30 19.85 9.00
C ASN A 242 -38.62 20.56 9.34
N GLY A 243 -38.53 21.82 9.80
CA GLY A 243 -39.64 22.66 10.22
C GLY A 243 -40.16 22.43 11.64
N GLY A 244 -39.66 21.40 12.36
CA GLY A 244 -39.96 21.19 13.79
C GLY A 244 -39.16 22.11 14.69
N SER A 245 -39.71 22.43 15.85
CA SER A 245 -39.02 23.21 16.90
C SER A 245 -39.38 22.70 18.28
N VAL A 246 -38.38 22.32 19.05
CA VAL A 246 -38.56 21.86 20.43
C VAL A 246 -37.91 22.86 21.37
N ASP A 247 -38.72 23.38 22.29
CA ASP A 247 -38.29 24.26 23.42
C ASP A 247 -37.77 23.41 24.57
N ALA A 248 -36.46 23.39 24.73
CA ALA A 248 -35.78 22.71 25.83
C ALA A 248 -35.16 23.69 26.85
N THR A 249 -35.64 24.93 26.90
CA THR A 249 -35.09 25.98 27.82
C THR A 249 -35.19 25.62 29.28
N GLU A 250 -36.13 24.79 29.69
CA GLU A 250 -36.32 24.30 31.08
C GLU A 250 -35.70 22.91 31.30
N THR A 251 -35.13 22.27 30.27
CA THR A 251 -34.54 20.95 30.43
C THR A 251 -33.21 21.03 31.19
N ILE A 252 -33.14 20.36 32.31
CA ILE A 252 -31.98 20.39 33.23
C ILE A 252 -31.10 19.13 33.15
N ARG A 253 -31.60 18.05 32.52
CA ARG A 253 -30.89 16.79 32.31
C ARG A 253 -31.20 16.17 30.97
N GLY A 254 -30.23 15.49 30.41
CA GLY A 254 -30.40 14.75 29.17
C GLY A 254 -30.17 15.57 27.88
N LEU A 255 -29.62 16.78 27.97
CA LEU A 255 -29.19 17.56 26.80
C LEU A 255 -27.91 16.95 26.22
N ASN A 256 -28.07 15.90 25.46
CA ASN A 256 -26.98 15.19 24.81
C ASN A 256 -27.46 14.41 23.57
N ASN A 257 -26.52 13.96 22.75
CA ASN A 257 -26.80 13.25 21.51
C ASN A 257 -27.34 11.81 21.68
N SER A 258 -27.39 11.26 22.88
CA SER A 258 -28.09 10.00 23.14
C SER A 258 -29.58 10.17 23.40
N CYS A 259 -30.01 11.37 23.80
CA CYS A 259 -31.41 11.69 24.06
C CYS A 259 -32.02 12.62 22.99
N ILE A 260 -31.22 13.27 22.18
CA ILE A 260 -31.66 14.24 21.17
C ILE A 260 -31.00 13.92 19.83
N SER A 261 -31.83 13.67 18.85
CA SER A 261 -31.40 13.38 17.47
C SER A 261 -32.23 14.17 16.46
N GLY A 262 -31.84 14.19 15.20
CA GLY A 262 -32.64 14.80 14.14
C GLY A 262 -31.89 15.07 12.87
N THR A 263 -32.65 15.19 11.77
CA THR A 263 -32.16 15.49 10.43
C THR A 263 -32.46 16.92 9.96
N GLY A 264 -33.02 17.73 10.86
CA GLY A 264 -33.36 19.14 10.63
C GLY A 264 -34.13 19.73 11.82
N GLY A 265 -34.61 20.98 11.69
CA GLY A 265 -35.35 21.67 12.73
C GLY A 265 -34.47 22.35 13.76
N ASN A 266 -35.11 22.88 14.83
CA ASN A 266 -34.43 23.68 15.85
C ASN A 266 -34.63 23.10 17.26
N LEU A 267 -33.55 23.01 18.01
CA LEU A 267 -33.55 22.82 19.45
C LEU A 267 -33.36 24.19 20.11
N VAL A 268 -34.36 24.69 20.78
CA VAL A 268 -34.32 25.99 21.46
C VAL A 268 -33.80 25.77 22.88
N THR A 269 -32.72 26.43 23.25
CA THR A 269 -32.02 26.29 24.54
C THR A 269 -31.62 27.65 25.11
N THR A 270 -30.98 27.67 26.27
CA THR A 270 -30.42 28.87 26.90
C THR A 270 -28.91 28.80 26.98
N ASP A 271 -28.24 29.96 27.09
CA ASP A 271 -26.81 30.11 27.25
C ASP A 271 -26.25 29.60 28.60
N THR A 272 -27.13 29.17 29.52
CA THR A 272 -26.76 28.55 30.81
C THR A 272 -26.78 27.00 30.74
N GLN A 273 -27.20 26.44 29.62
CA GLN A 273 -27.30 24.99 29.44
C GLN A 273 -26.05 24.48 28.69
N THR A 274 -25.77 23.21 28.81
CA THR A 274 -24.69 22.51 28.08
C THR A 274 -25.25 21.33 27.33
N PHE A 275 -24.98 21.27 26.04
CA PHE A 275 -25.27 20.13 25.20
C PHE A 275 -24.02 19.25 25.06
N SER A 276 -24.08 18.06 25.63
CA SER A 276 -22.96 17.14 25.66
C SER A 276 -23.00 16.15 24.45
N MET A 277 -21.88 16.00 23.74
CA MET A 277 -21.73 15.12 22.60
C MET A 277 -20.67 14.07 22.87
N ASN A 278 -21.03 12.79 22.75
CA ASN A 278 -20.15 11.66 22.99
C ASN A 278 -20.27 10.65 21.82
N GLY A 279 -19.21 9.89 21.60
CA GLY A 279 -19.18 8.85 20.57
C GLY A 279 -19.13 9.42 19.14
N SER A 280 -19.72 8.68 18.20
CA SER A 280 -19.82 9.07 16.77
C SER A 280 -21.28 9.31 16.41
N ASP A 281 -21.61 10.51 15.93
CA ASP A 281 -22.97 10.88 15.59
C ASP A 281 -23.01 11.97 14.52
N THR A 282 -24.14 12.07 13.80
CA THR A 282 -24.42 13.15 12.86
C THR A 282 -25.65 13.92 13.30
N LEU A 283 -25.45 15.18 13.68
CA LEU A 283 -26.50 16.06 14.19
C LEU A 283 -26.96 17.00 13.09
N GLY A 284 -28.15 16.74 12.54
CA GLY A 284 -28.74 17.51 11.45
C GLY A 284 -29.64 18.66 11.88
N PHE A 285 -29.90 18.83 13.17
CA PHE A 285 -30.71 19.92 13.74
C PHE A 285 -29.84 21.11 14.15
N SER A 286 -30.45 22.28 14.28
CA SER A 286 -29.80 23.49 14.78
C SER A 286 -30.00 23.67 16.29
N ILE A 287 -28.98 24.20 16.98
CA ILE A 287 -29.11 24.69 18.36
C ILE A 287 -29.27 26.21 18.31
N VAL A 288 -30.38 26.72 18.83
CA VAL A 288 -30.72 28.15 18.78
C VAL A 288 -31.03 28.67 20.15
N GLY A 289 -30.69 29.93 20.37
CA GLY A 289 -31.02 30.63 21.62
C GLY A 289 -32.41 31.28 21.65
N THR A 290 -32.76 31.81 22.78
CA THR A 290 -34.04 32.55 22.98
C THR A 290 -33.81 34.04 22.98
N ASN A 291 -34.73 34.79 22.35
CA ASN A 291 -34.77 36.27 22.39
C ASN A 291 -33.44 36.96 21.96
N GLY A 292 -32.71 36.38 21.05
CA GLY A 292 -31.44 36.92 20.55
C GLY A 292 -30.21 36.59 21.43
N ASN A 293 -30.38 35.80 22.48
CA ASN A 293 -29.28 35.25 23.24
C ASN A 293 -28.73 33.98 22.58
N ALA A 294 -27.53 33.55 22.96
CA ALA A 294 -26.97 32.29 22.53
C ALA A 294 -27.77 31.06 23.06
N GLY A 295 -27.68 29.96 22.36
CA GLY A 295 -28.17 28.64 22.80
C GLY A 295 -27.19 27.94 23.75
N ALA A 296 -27.44 26.69 24.05
CA ALA A 296 -26.62 25.87 24.95
C ALA A 296 -25.15 25.81 24.49
N ASP A 297 -24.24 25.85 25.42
CA ASP A 297 -22.83 25.56 25.19
C ASP A 297 -22.65 24.11 24.72
N ILE A 298 -21.69 23.90 23.82
CA ILE A 298 -21.42 22.59 23.26
C ILE A 298 -20.15 22.01 23.89
N GLN A 299 -20.26 20.79 24.40
CA GLN A 299 -19.13 20.03 24.90
C GLN A 299 -18.99 18.70 24.15
N VAL A 300 -17.86 18.50 23.49
CA VAL A 300 -17.49 17.25 22.81
C VAL A 300 -16.45 16.52 23.64
N SER A 301 -16.77 15.29 24.05
CA SER A 301 -15.86 14.42 24.81
C SER A 301 -16.03 12.99 24.29
N GLN A 302 -15.04 12.49 23.59
CA GLN A 302 -15.00 11.10 23.13
C GLN A 302 -14.12 10.29 24.07
N THR A 303 -14.68 9.22 24.66
CA THR A 303 -13.94 8.28 25.50
C THR A 303 -13.46 7.10 24.70
N GLY A 304 -12.16 6.82 24.68
CA GLY A 304 -11.59 5.54 24.30
C GLY A 304 -11.53 5.24 22.79
N GLY A 305 -11.06 6.16 21.97
CA GLY A 305 -10.89 5.88 20.55
C GLY A 305 -9.86 6.78 19.87
N ASN A 306 -9.27 6.31 18.80
CA ASN A 306 -8.47 7.15 17.90
C ASN A 306 -9.34 8.26 17.31
N ILE A 307 -8.78 9.46 17.21
CA ILE A 307 -9.39 10.67 16.64
C ILE A 307 -9.99 10.46 15.24
N THR A 308 -9.59 9.40 14.56
CA THR A 308 -9.94 9.12 13.15
C THR A 308 -11.21 8.29 12.96
N ASP A 309 -11.73 7.61 13.98
CA ASP A 309 -12.76 6.57 13.79
C ASP A 309 -14.17 6.96 14.25
N ALA A 310 -14.29 7.99 15.06
CA ALA A 310 -15.57 8.43 15.60
C ALA A 310 -15.64 9.95 15.53
N ALA A 311 -16.33 10.51 14.54
CA ALA A 311 -16.58 11.93 14.42
C ALA A 311 -17.97 12.30 14.93
N ILE A 312 -18.05 13.41 15.66
CA ILE A 312 -19.30 14.16 15.79
C ILE A 312 -19.40 15.07 14.57
N VAL A 313 -20.42 14.90 13.75
CA VAL A 313 -20.63 15.69 12.53
C VAL A 313 -21.81 16.64 12.71
N LEU A 314 -21.59 17.94 12.63
CA LEU A 314 -22.62 18.95 12.67
C LEU A 314 -23.06 19.28 11.25
N THR A 315 -24.32 19.01 10.91
CA THR A 315 -24.92 19.26 9.60
C THR A 315 -26.18 20.15 9.67
N GLY A 316 -26.59 20.57 10.86
CA GLY A 316 -27.65 21.58 11.03
C GLY A 316 -27.23 22.95 10.49
N ASP A 317 -28.22 23.83 10.21
CA ASP A 317 -27.93 25.13 9.61
C ASP A 317 -27.07 26.02 10.53
N LYS A 318 -27.35 26.01 11.85
CA LYS A 318 -26.62 26.83 12.82
C LYS A 318 -26.58 26.25 14.23
N TYR A 319 -25.48 26.51 14.90
CA TYR A 319 -25.25 26.20 16.31
C TYR A 319 -24.88 27.51 17.04
N GLU A 320 -25.87 28.20 17.62
CA GLU A 320 -25.74 29.52 18.28
C GLU A 320 -25.17 29.38 19.69
N SER A 321 -24.13 28.60 19.83
CA SER A 321 -23.48 28.34 21.12
C SER A 321 -22.45 29.41 21.42
N ARG A 322 -22.41 29.85 22.69
CA ARG A 322 -21.45 30.83 23.16
C ARG A 322 -20.07 30.20 23.42
N GLN A 323 -20.07 28.98 23.95
CA GLN A 323 -18.85 28.22 24.14
C GLN A 323 -18.96 26.84 23.47
N VAL A 324 -17.93 26.49 22.72
CA VAL A 324 -17.77 25.15 22.12
C VAL A 324 -16.45 24.57 22.61
N ASN A 325 -16.52 23.51 23.39
CA ASN A 325 -15.34 22.86 23.95
C ASN A 325 -15.18 21.46 23.37
N VAL A 326 -14.16 21.24 22.55
CA VAL A 326 -13.77 19.91 22.03
C VAL A 326 -12.65 19.40 22.91
N GLN A 327 -13.00 18.67 23.97
CA GLN A 327 -12.02 18.18 24.94
C GLN A 327 -11.22 17.00 24.41
N SER A 328 -11.86 16.12 23.66
CA SER A 328 -11.23 14.96 23.02
C SER A 328 -12.04 14.51 21.80
N GLY A 329 -11.37 13.84 20.84
CA GLY A 329 -11.99 13.30 19.64
C GLY A 329 -12.08 14.28 18.49
N LEU A 330 -12.90 13.94 17.48
CA LEU A 330 -13.05 14.68 16.24
C LEU A 330 -14.43 15.36 16.14
N LEU A 331 -14.43 16.68 15.92
CA LEU A 331 -15.61 17.43 15.52
C LEU A 331 -15.52 17.84 14.06
N GLU A 332 -16.50 17.47 13.25
CA GLU A 332 -16.64 17.92 11.85
C GLU A 332 -17.77 18.96 11.73
N ILE A 333 -17.49 20.09 11.11
CA ILE A 333 -18.46 21.13 10.79
C ILE A 333 -18.81 21.02 9.30
N GLY A 334 -20.06 20.71 9.01
CA GLY A 334 -20.58 20.49 7.65
C GLY A 334 -20.55 21.74 6.77
N GLN A 335 -20.63 21.53 5.46
CA GLN A 335 -20.38 22.56 4.44
C GLN A 335 -21.27 23.81 4.55
N ASN A 336 -22.52 23.69 5.00
CA ASN A 336 -23.45 24.82 5.11
C ASN A 336 -23.73 25.23 6.56
N THR A 337 -23.01 24.61 7.51
CA THR A 337 -23.21 24.81 8.93
C THR A 337 -22.49 26.07 9.41
N ILE A 338 -23.15 26.84 10.26
CA ILE A 338 -22.56 27.98 10.98
C ILE A 338 -22.40 27.57 12.44
N LEU A 339 -21.17 27.63 12.95
CA LEU A 339 -20.84 27.39 14.35
C LEU A 339 -20.53 28.72 15.05
N GLY A 340 -21.19 28.96 16.16
CA GLY A 340 -20.99 30.12 17.02
C GLY A 340 -21.74 31.35 16.57
N THR A 341 -21.70 32.36 17.46
CA THR A 341 -22.19 33.71 17.26
C THR A 341 -21.02 34.68 17.35
N ASP A 342 -21.25 35.99 17.06
CA ASP A 342 -20.27 37.01 17.39
C ASP A 342 -20.02 36.99 18.92
N ASP A 343 -18.79 37.13 19.35
CA ASP A 343 -18.32 36.99 20.76
C ASP A 343 -18.33 35.56 21.33
N SER A 344 -18.44 34.53 20.51
CA SER A 344 -18.37 33.12 20.94
C SER A 344 -16.93 32.58 20.93
N ILE A 345 -16.68 31.49 21.68
CA ILE A 345 -15.35 30.87 21.78
C ILE A 345 -15.42 29.39 21.44
N LEU A 346 -14.53 28.92 20.54
CA LEU A 346 -14.25 27.53 20.29
C LEU A 346 -12.90 27.13 20.91
N THR A 347 -12.91 26.23 21.87
CA THR A 347 -11.70 25.68 22.50
C THR A 347 -11.48 24.24 22.02
N ILE A 348 -10.30 23.95 21.48
CA ILE A 348 -9.92 22.62 20.98
C ILE A 348 -8.78 22.10 21.84
N GLY A 349 -8.98 20.94 22.47
CA GLY A 349 -8.04 20.32 23.39
C GLY A 349 -8.07 20.88 24.82
N SER A 350 -7.41 20.17 25.73
CA SER A 350 -7.27 20.57 27.11
C SER A 350 -6.05 21.47 27.29
N SER A 351 -6.18 22.52 28.13
CA SER A 351 -5.05 23.40 28.43
C SER A 351 -3.89 22.73 29.22
N ASN A 352 -4.07 21.49 29.65
CA ASN A 352 -3.11 20.74 30.49
C ASN A 352 -2.46 19.53 29.75
N ALA A 353 -2.67 19.34 28.45
CA ALA A 353 -2.03 18.25 27.71
C ALA A 353 -0.53 18.54 27.55
N SER A 354 0.33 17.63 28.05
CA SER A 354 1.78 17.84 28.11
C SER A 354 2.64 16.86 27.30
N ASP A 355 2.02 15.89 26.60
CA ASP A 355 2.76 14.78 25.99
C ASP A 355 2.83 14.78 24.43
N GLY A 356 2.24 15.79 23.79
CA GLY A 356 2.31 15.95 22.33
C GLY A 356 1.45 14.98 21.52
N THR A 357 0.66 14.11 22.16
CA THR A 357 -0.35 13.29 21.48
C THR A 357 -1.56 14.14 21.09
N VAL A 358 -2.00 14.07 19.83
CA VAL A 358 -3.21 14.79 19.39
C VAL A 358 -4.43 14.12 19.99
N THR A 359 -5.10 14.82 20.92
CA THR A 359 -6.26 14.29 21.64
C THR A 359 -7.59 14.89 21.19
N ALA A 360 -7.56 16.03 20.48
CA ALA A 360 -8.72 16.72 19.98
C ALA A 360 -8.46 17.33 18.60
N SER A 361 -9.43 17.23 17.70
CA SER A 361 -9.33 17.77 16.35
C SER A 361 -10.66 18.37 15.90
N VAL A 362 -10.59 19.42 15.07
CA VAL A 362 -11.76 19.99 14.38
C VAL A 362 -11.50 20.04 12.89
N ASN A 363 -12.44 19.55 12.08
CA ASN A 363 -12.45 19.69 10.64
C ASN A 363 -13.54 20.67 10.24
N ASN A 364 -13.17 21.85 9.74
CA ASN A 364 -14.12 22.87 9.31
C ASN A 364 -14.34 22.86 7.80
N ARG A 365 -15.55 22.52 7.39
CA ARG A 365 -16.05 22.72 6.01
C ARG A 365 -17.16 23.75 5.92
N GLY A 366 -17.60 24.27 7.09
CA GLY A 366 -18.64 25.31 7.24
C GLY A 366 -18.05 26.68 7.56
N THR A 367 -18.76 27.43 8.40
CA THR A 367 -18.31 28.73 8.91
C THR A 367 -18.21 28.67 10.42
N ILE A 368 -17.07 29.08 10.95
CA ILE A 368 -16.85 29.29 12.37
C ILE A 368 -16.88 30.80 12.63
N ASN A 369 -17.82 31.25 13.44
CA ASN A 369 -17.89 32.64 13.90
C ASN A 369 -17.12 32.86 15.20
N ASN A 370 -16.84 31.76 15.93
CA ASN A 370 -16.14 31.80 17.21
C ASN A 370 -14.71 32.31 17.06
N ASP A 371 -14.21 32.97 18.11
CA ASP A 371 -12.77 33.00 18.36
C ASP A 371 -12.28 31.60 18.72
N VAL A 372 -11.16 31.20 18.18
CA VAL A 372 -10.68 29.83 18.26
C VAL A 372 -9.40 29.75 19.10
N THR A 373 -9.38 28.89 20.08
CA THR A 373 -8.16 28.53 20.82
C THR A 373 -7.83 27.07 20.57
N ILE A 374 -6.66 26.81 19.99
CA ILE A 374 -6.13 25.45 19.76
C ILE A 374 -5.07 25.18 20.82
N ASN A 375 -5.37 24.32 21.78
CA ASN A 375 -4.48 24.00 22.89
C ASN A 375 -3.41 22.95 22.49
N SER A 376 -2.41 22.77 23.34
CA SER A 376 -1.32 21.80 23.13
C SER A 376 -1.87 20.40 22.80
N GLY A 377 -1.28 19.74 21.79
CA GLY A 377 -1.74 18.44 21.32
C GLY A 377 -3.12 18.44 20.63
N ALA A 378 -3.59 19.58 20.14
CA ALA A 378 -4.82 19.67 19.35
C ALA A 378 -4.56 20.19 17.93
N SER A 379 -5.53 19.98 17.04
CA SER A 379 -5.43 20.43 15.64
C SER A 379 -6.75 20.99 15.10
N LEU A 380 -6.64 21.91 14.13
CA LEU A 380 -7.76 22.43 13.35
C LEU A 380 -7.42 22.38 11.86
N ASP A 381 -8.20 21.63 11.07
CA ASP A 381 -8.17 21.68 9.60
C ASP A 381 -9.30 22.57 9.09
N ASN A 382 -8.95 23.78 8.61
CA ASN A 382 -9.88 24.72 8.05
C ASN A 382 -9.88 24.66 6.52
N ARG A 383 -11.03 24.30 5.95
CA ARG A 383 -11.25 24.26 4.50
C ARG A 383 -12.28 25.26 4.00
N ASN A 384 -12.83 26.11 4.88
CA ASN A 384 -13.80 27.12 4.52
C ASN A 384 -13.53 28.40 5.36
N ASN A 385 -14.48 28.95 6.10
CA ASN A 385 -14.34 30.24 6.73
C ASN A 385 -14.20 30.15 8.26
N ILE A 386 -13.28 30.93 8.81
CA ILE A 386 -13.22 31.30 10.21
C ILE A 386 -13.29 32.83 10.27
N ASN A 387 -14.32 33.36 10.93
CA ASN A 387 -14.54 34.81 11.05
C ASN A 387 -13.87 35.40 12.30
N GLY A 388 -13.74 34.62 13.37
CA GLY A 388 -13.11 35.03 14.63
C GLY A 388 -11.58 34.93 14.61
N ASP A 389 -10.95 35.36 15.70
CA ASP A 389 -9.51 35.27 15.91
C ASP A 389 -9.08 33.85 16.23
N VAL A 390 -7.84 33.50 15.90
CA VAL A 390 -7.30 32.16 16.13
C VAL A 390 -6.01 32.23 16.94
N LEU A 391 -6.02 31.64 18.13
CA LEU A 391 -4.84 31.42 18.94
C LEU A 391 -4.35 29.97 18.81
N VAL A 392 -3.14 29.80 18.27
CA VAL A 392 -2.47 28.51 18.11
C VAL A 392 -1.42 28.37 19.22
N ASN A 393 -1.73 27.61 20.26
CA ASN A 393 -0.85 27.44 21.41
C ASN A 393 0.31 26.46 21.10
N ALA A 394 1.31 26.43 21.98
CA ALA A 394 2.49 25.57 21.84
C ALA A 394 2.12 24.11 21.55
N SER A 395 2.85 23.46 20.63
CA SER A 395 2.64 22.06 20.22
C SER A 395 1.25 21.79 19.63
N SER A 396 0.57 22.78 19.08
CA SER A 396 -0.68 22.61 18.33
C SER A 396 -0.52 23.01 16.86
N ILE A 397 -1.50 22.62 16.03
CA ILE A 397 -1.43 22.75 14.58
C ILE A 397 -2.71 23.40 14.05
N LEU A 398 -2.54 24.44 13.21
CA LEU A 398 -3.58 24.98 12.35
C LEU A 398 -3.24 24.65 10.89
N SER A 399 -4.05 23.84 10.22
CA SER A 399 -4.00 23.64 8.78
C SER A 399 -5.06 24.50 8.12
N ASN A 400 -4.66 25.57 7.39
CA ASN A 400 -5.61 26.47 6.75
C ASN A 400 -5.57 26.39 5.23
N ASN A 401 -6.59 25.76 4.64
CA ASN A 401 -6.82 25.70 3.19
C ASN A 401 -8.05 26.53 2.77
N GLY A 402 -8.64 27.24 3.72
CA GLY A 402 -9.77 28.15 3.54
C GLY A 402 -9.38 29.60 3.82
N THR A 403 -10.24 30.32 4.52
CA THR A 403 -10.03 31.72 4.90
C THR A 403 -10.17 31.90 6.41
N VAL A 404 -9.18 32.52 7.04
CA VAL A 404 -9.28 33.05 8.39
C VAL A 404 -9.31 34.58 8.27
N LYS A 405 -10.41 35.22 8.67
CA LYS A 405 -10.58 36.70 8.55
C LYS A 405 -10.06 37.42 9.78
N GLY A 406 -10.19 36.79 10.96
CA GLY A 406 -9.65 37.31 12.21
C GLY A 406 -8.12 37.22 12.29
N ASP A 407 -7.59 37.66 13.39
CA ASP A 407 -6.14 37.64 13.66
C ASP A 407 -5.68 36.24 14.05
N VAL A 408 -4.57 35.78 13.47
CA VAL A 408 -3.97 34.49 13.81
C VAL A 408 -2.69 34.72 14.63
N THR A 409 -2.72 34.33 15.90
CA THR A 409 -1.52 34.38 16.76
C THR A 409 -0.95 32.98 16.93
N VAL A 410 0.30 32.80 16.49
CA VAL A 410 1.04 31.51 16.55
C VAL A 410 2.05 31.60 17.68
N SER A 411 1.81 30.87 18.75
CA SER A 411 2.65 30.85 19.93
C SER A 411 3.96 30.10 19.66
N GLU A 412 4.92 30.26 20.57
CA GLU A 412 6.19 29.53 20.54
C GLU A 412 5.97 28.01 20.40
N ASN A 413 6.70 27.35 19.50
CA ASN A 413 6.61 25.90 19.18
C ASN A 413 5.24 25.46 18.64
N ALA A 414 4.38 26.35 18.20
CA ALA A 414 3.18 26.05 17.45
C ALA A 414 3.46 26.06 15.94
N SER A 415 2.59 25.43 15.17
CA SER A 415 2.74 25.42 13.70
C SER A 415 1.45 25.75 12.96
N VAL A 416 1.63 26.44 11.84
CA VAL A 416 0.57 26.73 10.87
C VAL A 416 1.01 26.25 9.52
N ASN A 417 0.12 25.57 8.77
CA ASN A 417 0.37 25.14 7.40
C ASN A 417 -0.87 25.36 6.50
N GLY A 418 -0.81 24.90 5.25
CA GLY A 418 -1.91 25.01 4.28
C GLY A 418 -1.70 26.11 3.24
N SER A 419 -2.63 26.20 2.29
CA SER A 419 -2.58 27.14 1.13
C SER A 419 -3.69 28.20 1.19
N GLY A 420 -4.16 28.54 2.37
CA GLY A 420 -5.28 29.43 2.59
C GLY A 420 -4.95 30.91 2.61
N THR A 421 -6.01 31.70 2.94
CA THR A 421 -5.93 33.15 3.15
C THR A 421 -6.08 33.47 4.62
N PHE A 422 -5.29 34.46 5.09
CA PHE A 422 -5.28 34.94 6.46
C PHE A 422 -5.49 36.46 6.50
N GLY A 423 -6.11 36.96 7.57
CA GLY A 423 -6.13 38.38 7.91
C GLY A 423 -4.77 38.83 8.39
N LEU A 424 -4.62 39.17 9.65
CA LEU A 424 -3.32 39.37 10.28
C LEU A 424 -2.79 38.01 10.78
N THR A 425 -1.49 37.75 10.55
CA THR A 425 -0.79 36.60 11.14
C THR A 425 0.41 37.08 11.96
N ILE A 426 0.50 36.64 13.21
CA ILE A 426 1.57 36.98 14.14
C ILE A 426 2.32 35.70 14.50
N LEU A 427 3.58 35.60 14.12
CA LEU A 427 4.47 34.51 14.57
C LEU A 427 5.31 34.98 15.76
N GLN A 428 5.21 34.25 16.87
CA GLN A 428 6.09 34.41 18.02
C GLN A 428 7.44 33.70 17.78
N SER A 429 8.40 33.92 18.68
CA SER A 429 9.68 33.22 18.62
C SER A 429 9.50 31.71 18.51
N ASN A 430 10.29 31.06 17.66
CA ASN A 430 10.23 29.61 17.38
C ASN A 430 8.86 29.07 16.88
N ALA A 431 7.89 29.94 16.57
CA ALA A 431 6.68 29.57 15.85
C ALA A 431 7.00 29.23 14.41
N LEU A 432 6.37 28.21 13.84
CA LEU A 432 6.60 27.77 12.46
C LEU A 432 5.40 28.07 11.57
N LEU A 433 5.60 28.80 10.50
CA LEU A 433 4.67 28.90 9.38
C LEU A 433 5.23 28.10 8.21
N TYR A 434 4.66 26.94 7.97
CA TYR A 434 5.00 26.12 6.81
C TYR A 434 4.10 26.48 5.62
N VAL A 435 4.72 26.93 4.54
CA VAL A 435 3.99 27.55 3.43
C VAL A 435 3.43 26.49 2.46
N GLY A 436 2.12 26.36 2.45
CA GLY A 436 1.42 25.46 1.54
C GLY A 436 1.28 24.03 2.05
N ASN A 437 0.91 23.14 1.13
CA ASN A 437 0.75 21.69 1.34
C ASN A 437 1.88 20.91 0.60
N SER A 438 3.09 21.50 0.57
CA SER A 438 4.33 20.93 0.01
C SER A 438 4.28 20.65 -1.51
N PRO A 439 4.36 21.64 -2.39
CA PRO A 439 4.37 23.08 -2.17
C PRO A 439 2.99 23.73 -2.11
N GLY A 440 2.95 25.07 -1.91
CA GLY A 440 1.70 25.81 -1.97
C GLY A 440 1.86 27.33 -1.86
N PHE A 441 0.74 28.03 -1.95
CA PHE A 441 0.68 29.49 -1.90
C PHE A 441 -0.19 29.95 -0.72
N GLN A 442 0.34 30.91 0.07
CA GLN A 442 -0.44 31.55 1.14
C GLN A 442 -0.60 33.03 0.89
N ARG A 443 -1.76 33.58 1.27
CA ARG A 443 -2.04 35.00 1.22
C ARG A 443 -2.32 35.54 2.63
N HIS A 444 -1.61 36.57 3.01
CA HIS A 444 -1.79 37.28 4.27
C HIS A 444 -2.23 38.73 4.02
N GLY A 445 -3.16 39.25 4.81
CA GLY A 445 -3.46 40.67 4.87
C GLY A 445 -2.25 41.41 5.45
N ASP A 446 -1.97 41.12 6.72
CA ASP A 446 -0.78 41.56 7.43
C ASP A 446 0.02 40.36 7.94
N LEU A 447 1.35 40.45 7.96
CA LEU A 447 2.22 39.42 8.47
C LEU A 447 3.25 40.01 9.42
N MET A 448 3.20 39.61 10.70
CA MET A 448 4.17 40.05 11.70
C MET A 448 5.08 38.86 12.09
N LEU A 449 6.36 39.03 11.84
CA LEU A 449 7.39 38.02 12.12
C LEU A 449 8.26 38.55 13.26
N ASN A 450 8.18 37.91 14.42
CA ASN A 450 9.01 38.26 15.56
C ASN A 450 10.34 37.51 15.54
N ASP A 451 11.29 38.02 16.30
CA ASP A 451 12.66 37.46 16.43
C ASP A 451 12.63 35.95 16.74
N GLY A 452 13.40 35.17 15.97
CA GLY A 452 13.48 33.71 16.10
C GLY A 452 12.30 32.95 15.50
N SER A 453 11.31 33.60 14.86
CA SER A 453 10.26 32.89 14.14
C SER A 453 10.79 32.13 12.91
N ARG A 454 10.04 31.15 12.42
CA ARG A 454 10.46 30.20 11.38
C ARG A 454 9.47 30.18 10.24
N LEU A 455 9.95 30.25 9.02
CA LEU A 455 9.18 30.06 7.79
C LEU A 455 9.68 28.83 7.04
N GLY A 456 8.82 27.88 6.73
CA GLY A 456 9.16 26.69 5.95
C GLY A 456 8.72 26.83 4.49
N PHE A 457 9.63 26.68 3.55
CA PHE A 457 9.38 26.73 2.11
C PHE A 457 9.84 25.43 1.47
N TYR A 458 8.99 24.79 0.67
CA TYR A 458 9.33 23.62 -0.12
C TYR A 458 9.47 23.98 -1.59
N LEU A 459 10.65 23.68 -2.15
CA LEU A 459 10.99 23.95 -3.55
C LEU A 459 10.91 22.65 -4.35
N ASP A 460 9.74 22.41 -4.97
CA ASP A 460 9.50 21.27 -5.84
C ASP A 460 8.54 21.67 -6.99
N GLY A 461 8.59 20.97 -8.11
CA GLY A 461 7.70 21.22 -9.24
C GLY A 461 7.98 22.50 -10.05
N ILE A 462 9.14 23.11 -9.88
CA ILE A 462 9.54 24.35 -10.55
C ILE A 462 9.97 24.03 -12.00
N THR A 463 9.41 24.77 -12.95
CA THR A 463 9.84 24.73 -14.36
C THR A 463 10.33 26.09 -14.80
N ALA A 464 11.09 26.16 -15.89
CA ALA A 464 11.49 27.46 -16.45
C ALA A 464 10.29 28.38 -16.76
N ALA A 465 9.12 27.82 -17.07
CA ALA A 465 7.88 28.55 -17.30
C ALA A 465 7.19 29.03 -16.01
N THR A 466 7.50 28.43 -14.85
CA THR A 466 6.89 28.74 -13.55
C THR A 466 7.73 29.61 -12.65
N LEU A 467 8.99 29.90 -13.02
CA LEU A 467 9.88 30.79 -12.27
C LEU A 467 9.31 32.19 -12.04
N GLU A 468 8.50 32.69 -12.98
CA GLU A 468 7.85 34.01 -12.90
C GLU A 468 6.45 33.98 -12.26
N ASN A 469 5.93 32.79 -11.90
CA ASN A 469 4.55 32.62 -11.43
C ASN A 469 4.46 32.62 -9.90
N HIS A 470 4.86 33.71 -9.26
CA HIS A 470 4.53 33.95 -7.85
C HIS A 470 2.99 33.89 -7.66
N GLY A 471 2.52 33.12 -6.66
CA GLY A 471 1.10 32.92 -6.39
C GLY A 471 0.47 31.68 -7.05
N SER A 472 1.23 30.92 -7.84
CA SER A 472 0.71 29.72 -8.52
C SER A 472 0.69 28.46 -7.64
N GLY A 473 1.42 28.46 -6.51
CA GLY A 473 1.59 27.27 -5.66
C GLY A 473 2.49 26.18 -6.24
N THR A 474 3.21 26.46 -7.33
CA THR A 474 4.19 25.51 -7.92
C THR A 474 5.46 25.38 -7.10
N TYR A 475 5.72 26.31 -6.24
CA TYR A 475 6.69 26.28 -5.14
C TYR A 475 6.09 27.04 -3.96
N SER A 476 6.59 26.80 -2.76
CA SER A 476 6.07 27.47 -1.55
C SER A 476 6.37 28.95 -1.59
N ASN A 477 5.33 29.77 -1.55
CA ASN A 477 5.48 31.24 -1.56
C ASN A 477 4.33 31.97 -0.84
N ILE A 478 4.60 33.18 -0.38
CA ILE A 478 3.71 34.05 0.40
C ILE A 478 3.45 35.39 -0.33
N SER A 479 2.19 35.83 -0.40
CA SER A 479 1.83 37.21 -0.72
C SER A 479 1.32 37.91 0.53
N VAL A 480 1.86 39.12 0.82
CA VAL A 480 1.38 40.01 1.90
C VAL A 480 0.76 41.25 1.24
N THR A 481 -0.54 41.45 1.44
CA THR A 481 -1.28 42.49 0.73
C THR A 481 -1.19 43.88 1.39
N ASN A 482 -1.06 43.91 2.74
CA ASN A 482 -1.01 45.16 3.51
C ASN A 482 0.38 45.43 4.09
N THR A 483 0.69 44.86 5.24
CA THR A 483 1.94 45.17 5.95
C THR A 483 2.75 43.88 6.26
N LEU A 484 4.01 43.86 5.86
CA LEU A 484 4.99 42.93 6.41
C LEU A 484 5.75 43.64 7.55
N ASN A 485 5.61 43.17 8.77
CA ASN A 485 6.37 43.66 9.92
C ASN A 485 7.44 42.64 10.29
N LEU A 486 8.70 42.99 10.12
CA LEU A 486 9.83 42.12 10.35
C LEU A 486 10.66 42.58 11.55
N ASN A 487 10.59 41.84 12.66
CA ASN A 487 11.24 42.18 13.92
C ASN A 487 12.33 41.16 14.28
N GLY A 488 13.61 41.56 14.24
CA GLY A 488 14.73 40.71 14.56
C GLY A 488 15.06 39.70 13.45
N THR A 489 15.57 38.54 13.81
CA THR A 489 16.02 37.52 12.87
C THR A 489 14.98 36.44 12.64
N VAL A 490 14.59 36.20 11.38
CA VAL A 490 13.63 35.17 10.98
C VAL A 490 14.34 34.05 10.22
N ASN A 491 14.12 32.81 10.64
CA ASN A 491 14.71 31.65 9.99
C ASN A 491 13.84 31.22 8.80
N ALA A 492 14.37 31.37 7.58
CA ALA A 492 13.76 30.84 6.38
C ALA A 492 14.34 29.44 6.10
N GLU A 493 13.54 28.42 6.39
CA GLU A 493 13.87 27.02 6.19
C GLU A 493 13.44 26.63 4.77
N VAL A 494 14.42 26.39 3.92
CA VAL A 494 14.19 26.03 2.51
C VAL A 494 14.51 24.57 2.32
N GLU A 495 13.51 23.78 2.02
CA GLU A 495 13.62 22.36 1.70
C GLU A 495 13.57 22.17 0.19
N VAL A 496 14.50 21.36 -0.35
CA VAL A 496 14.66 21.15 -1.79
C VAL A 496 14.21 19.77 -2.19
N GLY A 497 13.16 19.69 -3.01
CA GLY A 497 12.66 18.45 -3.59
C GLY A 497 13.27 18.12 -4.95
N LEU A 498 13.01 16.91 -5.44
CA LEU A 498 13.51 16.43 -6.74
C LEU A 498 13.04 17.31 -7.91
N GLY A 499 11.85 17.90 -7.80
CA GLY A 499 11.27 18.77 -8.83
C GLY A 499 12.08 20.04 -9.10
N ILE A 500 13.02 20.43 -8.22
CA ILE A 500 13.92 21.56 -8.45
C ILE A 500 14.76 21.37 -9.73
N LEU A 501 14.99 20.14 -10.16
CA LEU A 501 15.72 19.84 -11.39
C LEU A 501 15.04 20.43 -12.63
N ALA A 502 13.72 20.68 -12.55
CA ALA A 502 12.95 21.32 -13.62
C ALA A 502 13.26 22.82 -13.79
N ALA A 503 13.89 23.47 -12.78
CA ALA A 503 14.37 24.85 -12.91
C ALA A 503 15.48 25.01 -13.96
N GLY A 504 16.09 23.91 -14.39
CA GLY A 504 17.15 23.90 -15.39
C GLY A 504 18.55 24.07 -14.77
N MET A 505 19.55 24.22 -15.65
CA MET A 505 20.98 24.21 -15.26
C MET A 505 21.56 25.58 -15.00
N GLU A 506 20.82 26.64 -15.27
CA GLU A 506 21.23 28.03 -15.00
C GLU A 506 20.84 28.44 -13.58
N ALA A 507 21.44 29.49 -13.08
CA ALA A 507 21.02 30.08 -11.82
C ALA A 507 19.55 30.59 -11.96
N PHE A 508 18.75 30.32 -10.96
CA PHE A 508 17.34 30.74 -10.91
C PHE A 508 17.10 31.59 -9.66
N THR A 509 16.06 32.44 -9.71
CA THR A 509 15.60 33.24 -8.58
C THR A 509 14.10 33.02 -8.40
N LEU A 510 13.66 32.81 -7.16
CA LEU A 510 12.27 32.57 -6.76
C LEU A 510 11.89 33.58 -5.70
N ASP A 511 10.81 34.31 -5.89
CA ASP A 511 10.26 35.19 -4.86
C ASP A 511 9.47 34.36 -3.83
N LEU A 512 10.07 34.16 -2.66
CA LEU A 512 9.45 33.40 -1.57
C LEU A 512 8.37 34.24 -0.83
N ILE A 513 8.65 35.52 -0.62
CA ILE A 513 7.69 36.49 -0.07
C ILE A 513 7.63 37.68 -1.01
N LYS A 514 6.41 38.14 -1.29
CA LYS A 514 6.15 39.39 -2.01
C LYS A 514 5.14 40.22 -1.26
N THR A 515 5.57 41.44 -0.88
CA THR A 515 4.72 42.42 -0.18
C THR A 515 4.20 43.41 -1.20
N GLU A 516 2.87 43.56 -1.27
CA GLU A 516 2.20 44.54 -2.14
C GLU A 516 2.06 45.93 -1.45
N GLY A 517 1.99 45.91 -0.12
CA GLY A 517 1.83 47.08 0.72
C GLY A 517 3.13 47.61 1.33
N THR A 518 3.19 47.76 2.64
CA THR A 518 4.31 48.38 3.34
C THR A 518 5.17 47.37 4.07
N VAL A 519 6.47 47.64 4.15
CA VAL A 519 7.41 46.92 5.01
C VAL A 519 7.74 47.77 6.23
N SER A 520 7.70 47.18 7.42
CA SER A 520 8.05 47.84 8.66
C SER A 520 8.96 46.93 9.52
N GLY A 521 9.63 47.52 10.51
CA GLY A 521 10.57 46.79 11.34
C GLY A 521 12.01 46.90 10.78
N ASN A 522 12.97 46.27 11.45
CA ASN A 522 14.40 46.32 11.12
C ASN A 522 15.03 44.93 11.12
N GLY A 523 14.23 43.92 10.89
CA GLY A 523 14.71 42.54 10.90
C GLY A 523 15.34 42.08 9.59
N ASP A 524 15.84 40.87 9.60
CA ASP A 524 16.48 40.20 8.45
C ASP A 524 16.13 38.71 8.44
N PHE A 525 16.38 38.05 7.29
CA PHE A 525 16.17 36.60 7.12
C PHE A 525 17.49 35.85 7.13
N VAL A 526 17.49 34.68 7.76
CA VAL A 526 18.63 33.75 7.76
C VAL A 526 18.20 32.45 7.09
N LEU A 527 18.98 31.98 6.13
CA LEU A 527 18.73 30.74 5.40
C LEU A 527 19.10 29.51 6.24
N SER A 528 18.15 28.61 6.40
CA SER A 528 18.40 27.22 6.79
C SER A 528 18.07 26.33 5.58
N LEU A 529 19.10 25.92 4.82
CA LEU A 529 18.90 25.12 3.62
C LEU A 529 18.93 23.63 3.97
N ASN A 530 17.84 22.92 3.68
CA ASN A 530 17.74 21.48 3.72
C ASN A 530 17.78 20.93 2.27
N ASP A 531 18.94 20.55 1.81
CA ASP A 531 19.19 19.91 0.52
C ASP A 531 19.92 18.58 0.74
N GLU A 532 19.20 17.60 1.28
CA GLU A 532 19.76 16.28 1.63
C GLU A 532 20.40 15.56 0.43
N ASN A 533 19.87 15.80 -0.76
CA ASN A 533 20.36 15.19 -1.99
C ASN A 533 21.44 16.00 -2.70
N HIS A 534 21.80 17.16 -2.15
CA HIS A 534 22.77 18.08 -2.75
C HIS A 534 22.44 18.46 -4.20
N PHE A 535 21.16 18.66 -4.52
CA PHE A 535 20.70 19.07 -5.85
C PHE A 535 21.18 20.46 -6.24
N LEU A 536 21.46 21.31 -5.26
CA LEU A 536 21.94 22.65 -5.47
C LEU A 536 23.46 22.73 -5.26
N LYS A 537 24.12 23.37 -6.18
CA LYS A 537 25.55 23.76 -6.04
C LYS A 537 25.72 24.84 -4.99
N GLU A 538 24.76 25.78 -4.95
CA GLU A 538 24.69 26.90 -4.00
C GLU A 538 23.26 27.37 -3.86
N GLY A 539 22.93 27.92 -2.69
CA GLY A 539 21.64 28.55 -2.40
C GLY A 539 21.85 29.74 -1.48
N SER A 540 21.17 30.84 -1.74
CA SER A 540 21.23 32.05 -0.94
C SER A 540 19.88 32.79 -0.91
N LEU A 541 19.65 33.55 0.17
CA LEU A 541 18.53 34.49 0.27
C LEU A 541 18.99 35.90 -0.07
N LEU A 542 18.11 36.64 -0.71
CA LEU A 542 18.20 38.09 -0.91
C LEU A 542 16.93 38.72 -0.35
N TRP A 543 17.09 39.55 0.67
CA TRP A 543 16.03 40.37 1.23
C TRP A 543 16.15 41.82 0.75
N ASP A 544 15.12 42.35 0.08
CA ASP A 544 15.05 43.77 -0.29
C ASP A 544 13.91 44.43 0.50
N SER A 545 14.25 45.11 1.58
CA SER A 545 13.30 45.81 2.43
C SER A 545 12.59 47.01 1.72
N THR A 546 13.11 47.47 0.58
CA THR A 546 12.53 48.58 -0.18
C THR A 546 11.35 48.10 -1.02
N THR A 547 11.51 46.90 -1.64
CA THR A 547 10.49 46.29 -2.47
C THR A 547 9.61 45.32 -1.69
N GLY A 548 10.01 44.91 -0.49
CA GLY A 548 9.36 43.91 0.33
C GLY A 548 9.39 42.50 -0.26
N ILE A 549 10.49 42.20 -1.00
CA ILE A 549 10.66 40.90 -1.66
C ILE A 549 11.76 40.09 -0.94
N LEU A 550 11.43 38.90 -0.51
CA LEU A 550 12.41 37.89 -0.12
C LEU A 550 12.56 36.90 -1.28
N SER A 551 13.75 36.83 -1.86
CA SER A 551 14.05 35.93 -2.96
C SER A 551 15.03 34.85 -2.53
N PHE A 552 14.85 33.63 -3.04
CA PHE A 552 15.83 32.55 -2.99
C PHE A 552 16.51 32.39 -4.36
N THR A 553 17.83 32.44 -4.38
CA THR A 553 18.63 32.19 -5.57
C THR A 553 19.39 30.88 -5.42
N GLY A 554 19.29 30.01 -6.42
CA GLY A 554 19.97 28.73 -6.44
C GLY A 554 20.48 28.36 -7.83
N GLN A 555 21.32 27.36 -7.88
CA GLN A 555 21.77 26.72 -9.13
C GLN A 555 21.83 25.20 -8.94
N VAL A 556 21.19 24.45 -9.85
CA VAL A 556 21.21 22.98 -9.80
C VAL A 556 22.60 22.42 -10.07
N ASP A 557 23.08 21.52 -9.23
CA ASP A 557 24.30 20.74 -9.48
C ASP A 557 24.01 19.57 -10.43
N LYS A 558 24.31 19.77 -11.70
CA LYS A 558 24.08 18.79 -12.75
C LYS A 558 24.78 17.46 -12.49
N ALA A 559 25.97 17.48 -11.92
CA ALA A 559 26.76 16.26 -11.71
C ALA A 559 26.12 15.38 -10.62
N VAL A 560 25.67 16.01 -9.53
CA VAL A 560 24.99 15.33 -8.43
C VAL A 560 23.62 14.82 -8.87
N ALA A 561 22.83 15.66 -9.52
CA ALA A 561 21.52 15.27 -10.06
C ALA A 561 21.63 14.09 -11.04
N ALA A 562 22.60 14.13 -11.97
CA ALA A 562 22.85 13.04 -12.90
C ALA A 562 23.27 11.74 -12.21
N ALA A 563 24.09 11.81 -11.16
CA ALA A 563 24.56 10.64 -10.41
C ALA A 563 23.42 9.96 -9.63
N LEU A 564 22.52 10.74 -9.01
CA LEU A 564 21.38 10.23 -8.26
C LEU A 564 20.34 9.57 -9.17
N ILE A 565 20.00 10.22 -10.29
CA ILE A 565 19.06 9.70 -11.29
C ILE A 565 19.67 8.54 -12.08
N GLY A 566 21.01 8.52 -12.25
CA GLY A 566 21.74 7.50 -12.96
C GLY A 566 21.63 6.10 -12.36
N LYS A 567 21.57 6.01 -11.04
CA LYS A 567 21.48 4.73 -10.35
C LYS A 567 20.11 4.04 -10.55
N ASP A 568 19.04 4.82 -10.50
CA ASP A 568 17.67 4.29 -10.67
C ASP A 568 17.44 3.68 -12.05
N GLY A 569 18.00 4.28 -13.11
CA GLY A 569 17.85 3.80 -14.48
C GLY A 569 18.62 2.52 -14.79
N SER A 570 19.57 2.10 -13.96
CA SER A 570 20.32 0.85 -14.14
C SER A 570 19.42 -0.38 -14.01
N ASN A 571 18.35 -0.31 -13.20
CA ASN A 571 17.35 -1.35 -13.07
C ASN A 571 16.59 -1.59 -14.39
N ILE A 572 16.30 -0.51 -15.12
CA ILE A 572 15.69 -0.59 -16.46
C ILE A 572 16.65 -1.27 -17.46
N ALA A 573 17.92 -0.88 -17.47
CA ALA A 573 18.91 -1.55 -18.32
C ALA A 573 19.07 -3.03 -17.95
N ASN A 574 19.06 -3.36 -16.66
CA ASN A 574 19.22 -4.72 -16.15
C ASN A 574 18.07 -5.66 -16.55
N SER A 575 16.86 -5.14 -16.83
CA SER A 575 15.73 -5.98 -17.28
C SER A 575 16.01 -6.72 -18.59
N LEU A 576 16.92 -6.20 -19.44
CA LEU A 576 17.37 -6.89 -20.65
C LEU A 576 18.11 -8.21 -20.37
N TRP A 577 18.77 -8.37 -19.20
CA TRP A 577 19.40 -9.64 -18.83
C TRP A 577 18.35 -10.75 -18.63
N SER A 578 17.22 -10.44 -17.99
CA SER A 578 16.14 -11.41 -17.82
C SER A 578 15.42 -11.70 -19.13
N SER A 579 15.10 -10.67 -19.93
CA SER A 579 14.47 -10.84 -21.25
C SER A 579 15.31 -11.73 -22.16
N THR A 580 16.63 -11.53 -22.21
CA THR A 580 17.54 -12.32 -23.03
C THR A 580 17.73 -13.74 -22.50
N SER A 581 17.74 -13.95 -21.18
CA SER A 581 17.83 -15.27 -20.55
C SER A 581 16.66 -16.16 -20.95
N VAL A 582 15.44 -15.63 -20.85
CA VAL A 582 14.21 -16.36 -21.17
C VAL A 582 14.20 -16.85 -22.62
N VAL A 583 14.53 -15.98 -23.61
CA VAL A 583 14.51 -16.35 -25.03
C VAL A 583 15.64 -17.32 -25.38
N LYS A 584 16.82 -17.18 -24.73
CA LYS A 584 17.92 -18.16 -24.85
C LYS A 584 17.51 -19.53 -24.32
N SER A 585 16.90 -19.59 -23.12
CA SER A 585 16.41 -20.83 -22.52
C SER A 585 15.35 -21.51 -23.38
N PHE A 586 14.45 -20.75 -23.99
CA PHE A 586 13.47 -21.26 -24.92
C PHE A 586 14.13 -21.92 -26.16
N GLY A 587 15.10 -21.25 -26.81
CA GLY A 587 15.83 -21.82 -27.94
C GLY A 587 16.62 -23.08 -27.59
N GLN A 588 17.26 -23.10 -26.42
CA GLN A 588 18.00 -24.27 -25.92
C GLN A 588 17.05 -25.44 -25.60
N THR A 589 15.86 -25.16 -25.09
CA THR A 589 14.83 -26.19 -24.83
C THR A 589 14.38 -26.85 -26.13
N ALA A 590 14.19 -26.08 -27.21
CA ALA A 590 13.81 -26.62 -28.49
C ALA A 590 14.85 -27.63 -29.02
N VAL A 591 16.14 -27.31 -28.94
CA VAL A 591 17.24 -28.23 -29.37
C VAL A 591 17.30 -29.47 -28.49
N SER A 592 16.97 -29.40 -27.23
CA SER A 592 16.99 -30.54 -26.30
C SER A 592 15.93 -31.61 -26.62
N GLN A 593 14.92 -31.27 -27.48
CA GLN A 593 13.85 -32.19 -27.85
C GLN A 593 14.23 -33.18 -28.94
N PHE A 594 15.43 -33.15 -29.48
CA PHE A 594 15.84 -34.06 -30.51
C PHE A 594 15.97 -35.52 -30.08
N LYS A 595 15.31 -36.41 -30.78
CA LYS A 595 15.45 -37.86 -30.68
C LYS A 595 15.90 -38.38 -32.03
N VAL A 596 16.80 -39.37 -32.03
CA VAL A 596 17.15 -40.11 -33.26
C VAL A 596 15.94 -40.93 -33.70
N THR A 597 15.40 -40.67 -34.87
CA THR A 597 14.19 -41.31 -35.40
C THR A 597 14.41 -41.73 -36.86
N GLN A 598 13.48 -42.50 -37.40
CA GLN A 598 13.52 -42.96 -38.77
C GLN A 598 13.20 -41.80 -39.76
N PRO A 599 13.68 -41.85 -41.00
CA PRO A 599 13.25 -40.86 -42.02
C PRO A 599 11.74 -40.89 -42.20
N GLY A 600 11.12 -39.72 -42.28
CA GLY A 600 9.66 -39.57 -42.37
C GLY A 600 8.94 -39.41 -41.05
N ASP A 601 9.59 -39.62 -39.91
CA ASP A 601 8.97 -39.41 -38.58
C ASP A 601 8.74 -37.94 -38.30
N SER A 602 7.55 -37.63 -37.80
CA SER A 602 7.19 -36.35 -37.28
C SER A 602 7.14 -36.41 -35.73
N ASN A 603 7.52 -35.36 -35.04
CA ASN A 603 7.33 -35.23 -33.62
C ASN A 603 6.57 -33.96 -33.29
N VAL A 604 5.69 -34.05 -32.28
CA VAL A 604 5.11 -32.93 -31.61
C VAL A 604 5.54 -33.00 -30.15
N TRP A 605 5.90 -31.87 -29.60
CA TRP A 605 6.27 -31.79 -28.16
C TRP A 605 5.71 -30.55 -27.52
N VAL A 606 5.52 -30.65 -26.19
CA VAL A 606 5.20 -29.54 -25.30
C VAL A 606 6.17 -29.57 -24.13
N SER A 607 6.53 -28.40 -23.61
CA SER A 607 7.43 -28.27 -22.47
C SER A 607 6.97 -27.15 -21.54
N GLY A 608 6.90 -27.40 -20.26
CA GLY A 608 6.89 -26.35 -19.25
C GLY A 608 8.30 -25.77 -19.10
N LEU A 609 8.41 -24.48 -18.91
CA LEU A 609 9.64 -23.70 -18.76
C LEU A 609 9.66 -22.99 -17.41
N GLY A 610 10.82 -22.99 -16.73
CA GLY A 610 11.13 -22.12 -15.61
C GLY A 610 12.46 -21.44 -15.84
N ASP A 611 12.55 -20.13 -15.58
CA ASP A 611 13.77 -19.35 -15.73
C ASP A 611 13.95 -18.43 -14.53
N PHE A 612 15.13 -18.48 -13.90
CA PHE A 612 15.46 -17.75 -12.69
C PHE A 612 16.84 -17.11 -12.86
N VAL A 613 16.89 -15.80 -12.71
CA VAL A 613 18.13 -15.03 -12.79
C VAL A 613 18.36 -14.30 -11.50
N THR A 614 19.54 -14.45 -10.91
CA THR A 614 20.00 -13.65 -9.79
C THR A 614 21.25 -12.90 -10.18
N MET A 615 21.27 -11.60 -10.02
CA MET A 615 22.41 -10.73 -10.24
C MET A 615 22.75 -10.03 -8.94
N ASN A 616 24.00 -10.14 -8.49
CA ASN A 616 24.45 -9.43 -7.30
C ASN A 616 24.70 -7.95 -7.58
N SER A 617 24.44 -7.11 -6.58
CA SER A 617 24.75 -5.67 -6.63
C SER A 617 26.26 -5.42 -6.81
N THR A 618 26.58 -4.33 -7.53
CA THR A 618 27.93 -3.85 -7.76
C THR A 618 28.03 -2.37 -7.34
N SER A 619 29.21 -1.77 -7.41
CA SER A 619 29.37 -0.34 -7.12
C SER A 619 28.66 0.59 -8.12
N HIS A 620 28.23 0.09 -9.27
CA HIS A 620 27.69 0.88 -10.39
C HIS A 620 26.24 0.56 -10.71
N ALA A 621 25.73 -0.61 -10.31
CA ALA A 621 24.37 -1.05 -10.56
C ALA A 621 23.90 -1.95 -9.43
N ASP A 622 22.65 -1.82 -9.07
CA ASP A 622 22.01 -2.69 -8.07
C ASP A 622 21.75 -4.08 -8.67
N GLY A 623 21.75 -5.08 -7.80
CA GLY A 623 21.41 -6.44 -8.16
C GLY A 623 19.92 -6.60 -8.40
N PHE A 624 19.55 -7.78 -8.85
CA PHE A 624 18.14 -8.11 -9.08
C PHE A 624 17.90 -9.60 -9.03
N GLN A 625 16.63 -9.95 -8.88
CA GLN A 625 16.11 -11.29 -9.05
C GLN A 625 15.02 -11.29 -10.10
N TYR A 626 15.06 -12.28 -10.99
CA TYR A 626 13.99 -12.58 -11.94
C TYR A 626 13.49 -14.00 -11.70
N ASN A 627 12.18 -14.14 -11.64
CA ASN A 627 11.50 -15.42 -11.52
C ASN A 627 10.42 -15.49 -12.61
N GLY A 628 10.54 -16.46 -13.49
CA GLY A 628 9.60 -16.64 -14.59
C GLY A 628 9.32 -18.10 -14.88
N GLY A 629 8.20 -18.33 -15.58
CA GLY A 629 7.80 -19.64 -16.04
C GLY A 629 6.83 -19.53 -17.20
N GLY A 630 6.61 -20.64 -17.89
CA GLY A 630 5.72 -20.66 -19.03
C GLY A 630 5.73 -21.99 -19.75
N TYR A 631 5.51 -21.95 -21.05
CA TYR A 631 5.46 -23.13 -21.88
C TYR A 631 6.05 -22.91 -23.26
N ALA A 632 6.50 -24.01 -23.88
CA ALA A 632 6.87 -24.09 -25.29
C ALA A 632 6.23 -25.30 -25.93
N ALA A 633 5.98 -25.23 -27.23
CA ALA A 633 5.52 -26.34 -28.04
C ALA A 633 6.23 -26.29 -29.37
N GLY A 634 6.44 -27.45 -29.99
CA GLY A 634 7.09 -27.52 -31.30
C GLY A 634 6.71 -28.75 -32.09
N ILE A 635 7.01 -28.67 -33.36
CA ILE A 635 6.87 -29.76 -34.29
C ILE A 635 8.16 -29.87 -35.11
N ASP A 636 8.64 -31.11 -35.33
CA ASP A 636 9.80 -31.34 -36.15
C ASP A 636 9.60 -32.55 -37.06
N TYR A 637 10.35 -32.58 -38.16
CA TYR A 637 10.30 -33.61 -39.20
C TYR A 637 11.70 -34.08 -39.58
N ALA A 638 11.84 -35.40 -39.76
CA ALA A 638 13.08 -36.02 -40.22
C ALA A 638 13.06 -36.20 -41.72
N TRP A 639 13.71 -35.31 -42.50
CA TRP A 639 13.82 -35.43 -43.97
C TRP A 639 14.75 -36.57 -44.42
N ALA A 640 15.72 -36.93 -43.56
CA ALA A 640 16.65 -38.04 -43.82
C ALA A 640 17.08 -38.63 -42.46
N LYS A 641 17.71 -39.83 -42.50
CA LYS A 641 18.28 -40.48 -41.30
C LYS A 641 19.23 -39.54 -40.51
N LYS A 642 19.81 -38.57 -41.19
CA LYS A 642 20.84 -37.67 -40.65
C LYS A 642 20.36 -36.27 -40.31
N PHE A 643 19.23 -35.84 -40.83
CA PHE A 643 18.78 -34.43 -40.74
C PHE A 643 17.34 -34.31 -40.28
N ARG A 644 17.14 -33.52 -39.27
CA ARG A 644 15.85 -33.16 -38.71
C ARG A 644 15.80 -31.67 -38.44
N ALA A 645 14.65 -31.02 -38.70
CA ALA A 645 14.44 -29.62 -38.32
C ALA A 645 12.98 -29.40 -37.90
N GLY A 646 12.75 -28.36 -37.18
CA GLY A 646 11.45 -28.03 -36.61
C GLY A 646 11.24 -26.55 -36.36
N ILE A 647 10.01 -26.24 -36.01
CA ILE A 647 9.58 -24.93 -35.56
C ILE A 647 9.04 -25.04 -34.15
N THR A 648 9.18 -23.96 -33.41
CA THR A 648 8.71 -23.88 -32.00
C THR A 648 8.07 -22.54 -31.74
N PHE A 649 7.11 -22.56 -30.82
CA PHE A 649 6.43 -21.39 -30.25
C PHE A 649 6.36 -21.54 -28.75
N GLY A 650 6.43 -20.42 -28.00
CA GLY A 650 6.34 -20.41 -26.56
C GLY A 650 5.92 -19.08 -26.00
N GLN A 651 5.53 -19.12 -24.73
CA GLN A 651 5.15 -17.97 -23.94
C GLN A 651 5.64 -18.13 -22.51
N THR A 652 6.15 -17.05 -21.94
CA THR A 652 6.54 -17.02 -20.51
C THR A 652 6.02 -15.78 -19.83
N PHE A 653 5.86 -15.88 -18.53
CA PHE A 653 5.42 -14.83 -17.61
C PHE A 653 6.40 -14.79 -16.44
N GLY A 654 6.87 -13.61 -16.09
CA GLY A 654 7.83 -13.47 -15.03
C GLY A 654 7.81 -12.11 -14.36
N THR A 655 8.57 -12.01 -13.27
CA THR A 655 8.74 -10.76 -12.52
C THR A 655 10.21 -10.56 -12.22
N PHE A 656 10.70 -9.39 -12.62
CA PHE A 656 11.99 -8.83 -12.24
C PHE A 656 11.78 -7.95 -11.00
N LYS A 657 12.67 -8.07 -10.01
CA LYS A 657 12.70 -7.19 -8.82
C LYS A 657 14.14 -6.79 -8.55
N SER A 658 14.38 -5.50 -8.41
CA SER A 658 15.68 -5.00 -7.99
C SER A 658 15.91 -5.22 -6.49
N ASP A 659 17.17 -5.43 -6.09
CA ASP A 659 17.54 -5.69 -4.69
C ASP A 659 17.33 -4.47 -3.78
N ASP A 660 17.34 -3.27 -4.35
CA ASP A 660 17.04 -2.00 -3.67
C ASP A 660 15.53 -1.73 -3.52
N ASN A 661 14.67 -2.62 -4.03
CA ASN A 661 13.21 -2.49 -4.12
C ASN A 661 12.71 -1.26 -4.92
N GLN A 662 13.58 -0.60 -5.70
CA GLN A 662 13.19 0.56 -6.52
C GLN A 662 12.55 0.20 -7.85
N ALA A 663 12.62 -1.05 -8.28
CA ALA A 663 11.97 -1.50 -9.51
C ALA A 663 11.33 -2.88 -9.37
N SER A 664 10.09 -2.98 -9.81
CA SER A 664 9.37 -4.24 -9.99
C SER A 664 8.77 -4.26 -11.41
N ILE A 665 9.23 -5.20 -12.25
CA ILE A 665 8.88 -5.24 -13.68
C ILE A 665 8.24 -6.60 -13.98
N LYS A 666 7.00 -6.59 -14.42
CA LYS A 666 6.35 -7.78 -15.00
C LYS A 666 6.78 -7.94 -16.44
N GLN A 667 7.20 -9.15 -16.81
CA GLN A 667 7.72 -9.48 -18.13
C GLN A 667 6.91 -10.62 -18.72
N ASP A 668 6.15 -10.33 -19.78
CA ASP A 668 5.34 -11.29 -20.52
C ASP A 668 5.95 -11.46 -21.91
N SER A 669 6.34 -12.68 -22.30
CA SER A 669 7.02 -12.93 -23.57
C SER A 669 6.20 -13.81 -24.52
N ILE A 670 6.34 -13.52 -25.82
CA ILE A 670 5.89 -14.39 -26.91
C ILE A 670 7.13 -14.71 -27.76
N MET A 671 7.36 -16.00 -28.00
CA MET A 671 8.59 -16.48 -28.64
C MET A 671 8.28 -17.44 -29.78
N THR A 672 9.10 -17.37 -30.80
CA THR A 672 9.08 -18.32 -31.92
C THR A 672 10.50 -18.71 -32.30
N GLY A 673 10.68 -19.88 -32.84
CA GLY A 673 12.02 -20.34 -33.21
C GLY A 673 12.05 -21.44 -34.24
N LEU A 674 13.24 -21.60 -34.79
CA LEU A 674 13.62 -22.70 -35.70
C LEU A 674 14.74 -23.50 -35.03
N TYR A 675 14.74 -24.80 -35.21
CA TYR A 675 15.81 -25.66 -34.72
C TYR A 675 16.11 -26.80 -35.66
N ALA A 676 17.37 -27.21 -35.68
CA ALA A 676 17.81 -28.26 -36.57
C ALA A 676 18.91 -29.10 -35.91
N ASN A 677 18.97 -30.36 -36.37
CA ASN A 677 20.03 -31.33 -35.97
C ASN A 677 20.48 -32.14 -37.17
N TYR A 678 21.79 -32.33 -37.28
CA TYR A 678 22.44 -33.22 -38.22
C TYR A 678 23.33 -34.20 -37.45
N LEU A 679 23.26 -35.49 -37.78
CA LEU A 679 24.03 -36.55 -37.17
C LEU A 679 24.73 -37.40 -38.22
N GLU A 680 26.06 -37.40 -38.23
CA GLU A 680 26.90 -38.20 -39.09
C GLU A 680 27.49 -39.38 -38.31
N THR A 681 27.18 -40.60 -38.70
CA THR A 681 27.74 -41.81 -38.12
C THR A 681 29.11 -42.12 -38.78
N LEU A 682 30.18 -42.07 -37.99
CA LEU A 682 31.54 -42.33 -38.45
C LEU A 682 31.86 -43.85 -38.40
N CYS A 683 31.44 -44.51 -37.32
CA CYS A 683 31.53 -45.94 -37.12
C CYS A 683 30.53 -46.38 -36.01
N ASP A 684 30.45 -47.66 -35.68
CA ASP A 684 29.49 -48.22 -34.73
C ASP A 684 29.59 -47.58 -33.33
N LYS A 685 30.74 -46.99 -32.98
CA LYS A 685 31.01 -46.40 -31.67
C LYS A 685 31.12 -44.85 -31.68
N GLN A 686 31.11 -44.24 -32.85
CA GLN A 686 31.34 -42.78 -32.95
C GLN A 686 30.41 -42.10 -33.99
N SER A 687 29.88 -40.92 -33.56
CA SER A 687 29.14 -40.04 -34.46
C SER A 687 29.46 -38.59 -34.18
N LEU A 688 29.36 -37.76 -35.23
CA LEU A 688 29.45 -36.30 -35.15
C LEU A 688 28.07 -35.74 -35.24
N GLY A 689 27.72 -34.87 -34.28
CA GLY A 689 26.48 -34.12 -34.26
C GLY A 689 26.73 -32.64 -34.55
N LEU A 690 25.78 -32.03 -35.28
CA LEU A 690 25.70 -30.57 -35.39
C LEU A 690 24.25 -30.17 -35.08
N SER A 691 24.07 -29.37 -34.06
CA SER A 691 22.75 -28.92 -33.66
C SER A 691 22.72 -27.37 -33.54
N GLY A 692 21.59 -26.80 -33.88
CA GLY A 692 21.44 -25.37 -33.76
C GLY A 692 20.00 -24.92 -33.62
N TYR A 693 19.85 -23.72 -33.14
CA TYR A 693 18.58 -23.03 -33.04
C TYR A 693 18.71 -21.56 -33.43
N PHE A 694 17.60 -20.99 -33.83
CA PHE A 694 17.37 -19.58 -33.98
C PHE A 694 16.05 -19.25 -33.35
N ALA A 695 16.01 -18.27 -32.44
CA ALA A 695 14.80 -17.87 -31.77
C ALA A 695 14.68 -16.35 -31.72
N TYR A 696 13.45 -15.89 -31.80
CA TYR A 696 13.04 -14.51 -31.63
C TYR A 696 11.97 -14.47 -30.55
N GLY A 697 12.05 -13.47 -29.67
CA GLY A 697 11.06 -13.21 -28.65
C GLY A 697 10.80 -11.72 -28.50
N SER A 698 9.53 -11.36 -28.36
CA SER A 698 9.10 -10.03 -27.91
C SER A 698 8.65 -10.13 -26.47
N VAL A 699 9.18 -9.29 -25.60
CA VAL A 699 8.94 -9.27 -24.16
C VAL A 699 8.29 -7.95 -23.78
N GLU A 700 7.01 -7.99 -23.42
CA GLU A 700 6.30 -6.84 -22.87
C GLU A 700 6.72 -6.65 -21.42
N ASN A 701 7.19 -5.44 -21.09
CA ASN A 701 7.60 -5.02 -19.77
C ASN A 701 6.58 -4.04 -19.21
N LYS A 702 6.15 -4.25 -17.95
CA LYS A 702 5.32 -3.32 -17.17
C LYS A 702 6.01 -3.06 -15.86
N ALA A 703 6.55 -1.87 -15.71
CA ALA A 703 7.34 -1.47 -14.56
C ALA A 703 6.56 -0.59 -13.58
N ASN A 704 6.75 -0.87 -12.31
CA ASN A 704 6.54 0.08 -11.22
C ASN A 704 7.93 0.40 -10.64
N THR A 705 8.25 1.67 -10.55
CA THR A 705 9.57 2.15 -10.13
C THR A 705 9.43 3.18 -9.02
N LEU A 706 10.50 3.40 -8.26
CA LEU A 706 10.63 4.49 -7.32
C LEU A 706 11.85 5.33 -7.72
N ILE A 707 11.67 6.65 -7.82
CA ILE A 707 12.72 7.60 -8.21
C ILE A 707 13.14 8.43 -7.00
N GLY A 708 14.42 8.54 -6.77
CA GLY A 708 15.02 9.36 -5.69
C GLY A 708 15.42 8.56 -4.45
N ASN A 709 16.16 9.21 -3.55
CA ASN A 709 16.71 8.58 -2.35
C ASN A 709 15.89 8.86 -1.06
N SER A 710 15.34 10.06 -0.89
CA SER A 710 14.63 10.47 0.32
C SER A 710 13.13 10.77 0.09
N SER A 711 12.78 11.14 -1.13
CA SER A 711 11.38 11.38 -1.54
C SER A 711 11.10 10.54 -2.77
N TYR A 712 10.85 9.25 -2.57
CA TYR A 712 10.56 8.32 -3.66
C TYR A 712 9.29 8.74 -4.40
N LEU A 713 9.45 9.04 -5.69
CA LEU A 713 8.33 9.27 -6.59
C LEU A 713 7.96 7.94 -7.26
N PRO A 714 6.73 7.43 -7.08
CA PRO A 714 6.29 6.24 -7.78
C PRO A 714 6.15 6.53 -9.28
N GLY A 715 6.82 5.72 -10.09
CA GLY A 715 6.81 5.78 -11.55
C GLY A 715 6.16 4.55 -12.16
N GLN A 716 5.58 4.72 -13.34
CA GLN A 716 5.03 3.64 -14.14
C GLN A 716 5.53 3.74 -15.58
N ALA A 717 5.91 2.59 -16.14
CA ALA A 717 6.36 2.51 -17.52
C ALA A 717 5.92 1.21 -18.20
N LYS A 718 5.82 1.27 -19.51
CA LYS A 718 5.54 0.10 -20.36
C LYS A 718 6.37 0.19 -21.64
N TRP A 719 7.03 -0.92 -22.00
CA TRP A 719 7.80 -1.04 -23.25
C TRP A 719 7.92 -2.48 -23.69
N ASN A 720 8.46 -2.70 -24.91
CA ASN A 720 8.83 -4.01 -25.40
C ASN A 720 10.35 -4.15 -25.54
N ASP A 721 10.85 -5.35 -25.23
CA ASP A 721 12.19 -5.78 -25.60
C ASP A 721 12.08 -6.78 -26.75
N ASP A 722 12.85 -6.57 -27.83
CA ASP A 722 13.03 -7.52 -28.91
C ASP A 722 14.31 -8.29 -28.69
N VAL A 723 14.22 -9.59 -28.62
CA VAL A 723 15.34 -10.48 -28.34
C VAL A 723 15.53 -11.45 -29.53
N LEU A 724 16.75 -11.48 -30.05
CA LEU A 724 17.21 -12.44 -31.06
C LEU A 724 18.30 -13.32 -30.46
N THR A 725 18.18 -14.62 -30.62
CA THR A 725 19.23 -15.55 -30.18
C THR A 725 19.42 -16.65 -31.19
N PHE A 726 20.66 -17.08 -31.38
CA PHE A 726 20.96 -18.33 -32.06
C PHE A 726 22.10 -19.06 -31.36
N GLY A 727 22.08 -20.37 -31.44
CA GLY A 727 23.15 -21.23 -30.99
C GLY A 727 23.48 -22.30 -32.01
N LEU A 728 24.77 -22.62 -32.13
CA LEU A 728 25.28 -23.73 -32.95
C LEU A 728 26.24 -24.54 -32.10
N LYS A 729 26.06 -25.86 -32.03
CA LYS A 729 26.87 -26.78 -31.27
C LYS A 729 27.33 -27.95 -32.14
N ALA A 730 28.64 -28.20 -32.21
CA ALA A 730 29.23 -29.40 -32.75
C ALA A 730 29.62 -30.35 -31.58
N ASP A 731 29.22 -31.59 -31.69
CA ASP A 731 29.44 -32.59 -30.66
C ASP A 731 30.00 -33.90 -31.28
N TRP A 732 30.87 -34.58 -30.51
CA TRP A 732 31.45 -35.84 -30.87
C TRP A 732 31.00 -36.91 -29.91
N ASN A 733 30.08 -37.75 -30.32
CA ASN A 733 29.52 -38.84 -29.54
C ASN A 733 30.40 -40.05 -29.59
N ILE A 734 30.92 -40.51 -28.47
CA ILE A 734 31.81 -41.66 -28.31
C ILE A 734 31.13 -42.68 -27.36
N LYS A 735 30.73 -43.83 -27.88
CA LYS A 735 30.25 -44.95 -27.07
C LYS A 735 31.39 -45.57 -26.35
N VAL A 736 31.57 -45.27 -25.06
CA VAL A 736 32.58 -45.82 -24.15
C VAL A 736 32.21 -47.24 -23.75
N THR A 737 30.93 -47.49 -23.56
CA THR A 737 30.33 -48.82 -23.39
C THR A 737 29.06 -48.89 -24.22
N ASP A 738 28.44 -50.06 -24.31
CA ASP A 738 27.17 -50.24 -25.02
C ASP A 738 26.04 -49.37 -24.43
N LYS A 739 26.17 -48.88 -23.17
CA LYS A 739 25.17 -48.10 -22.42
C LYS A 739 25.64 -46.72 -22.03
N THR A 740 26.90 -46.36 -22.30
CA THR A 740 27.45 -45.07 -21.85
C THR A 740 28.09 -44.34 -23.05
N THR A 741 27.63 -43.13 -23.28
CA THR A 741 28.16 -42.22 -24.31
C THR A 741 28.82 -41.02 -23.67
N LEU A 742 30.04 -40.73 -24.05
CA LEU A 742 30.76 -39.50 -23.72
C LEU A 742 30.73 -38.59 -24.96
N THR A 743 30.37 -37.32 -24.72
CA THR A 743 30.14 -36.33 -25.81
C THR A 743 30.90 -35.06 -25.50
N PRO A 744 32.18 -34.91 -25.87
CA PRO A 744 32.82 -33.62 -25.91
C PRO A 744 32.14 -32.73 -26.97
N PHE A 745 32.04 -31.42 -26.72
CA PHE A 745 31.43 -30.49 -27.62
C PHE A 745 32.07 -29.10 -27.55
N ILE A 746 31.89 -28.35 -28.62
CA ILE A 746 32.14 -26.92 -28.71
C ILE A 746 30.93 -26.26 -29.39
N GLY A 747 30.59 -25.06 -28.93
CA GLY A 747 29.50 -24.30 -29.53
C GLY A 747 29.81 -22.81 -29.66
N ILE A 748 28.90 -22.13 -30.30
CA ILE A 748 28.84 -20.68 -30.34
C ILE A 748 27.41 -20.26 -30.12
N ASP A 749 27.21 -19.34 -29.18
CA ASP A 749 25.90 -18.73 -28.87
C ASP A 749 25.97 -17.24 -29.14
N TYR A 750 24.92 -16.68 -29.70
CA TYR A 750 24.69 -15.24 -29.83
C TYR A 750 23.35 -14.86 -29.22
N VAL A 751 23.36 -13.78 -28.50
CA VAL A 751 22.17 -13.15 -27.94
C VAL A 751 22.25 -11.64 -28.20
N HIS A 752 21.16 -11.09 -28.73
CA HIS A 752 20.96 -9.66 -28.90
C HIS A 752 19.62 -9.27 -28.28
N GLY A 753 19.62 -8.29 -27.42
CA GLY A 753 18.42 -7.66 -26.85
C GLY A 753 18.38 -6.20 -27.26
N ALA A 754 17.24 -5.75 -27.75
CA ALA A 754 16.96 -4.36 -28.07
C ALA A 754 15.72 -3.91 -27.27
N GLN A 755 15.84 -2.82 -26.57
CA GLN A 755 14.77 -2.20 -25.77
C GLN A 755 14.24 -1.00 -26.53
N GLU A 756 12.91 -0.92 -26.71
CA GLU A 756 12.26 0.22 -27.37
C GLU A 756 12.38 1.49 -26.52
N SER A 757 12.28 2.65 -27.17
CA SER A 757 12.10 3.95 -26.48
C SER A 757 10.74 4.01 -25.82
N PHE A 758 10.68 4.53 -24.60
CA PHE A 758 9.43 4.67 -23.84
C PHE A 758 9.47 5.85 -22.86
N THR A 759 8.33 6.16 -22.28
CA THR A 759 8.18 7.17 -21.25
C THR A 759 7.75 6.54 -19.94
N GLU A 760 8.46 6.84 -18.88
CA GLU A 760 8.06 6.58 -17.52
C GLU A 760 7.34 7.81 -16.98
N THR A 761 6.15 7.62 -16.43
CA THR A 761 5.31 8.68 -15.88
C THR A 761 5.25 8.60 -14.36
N TYR A 762 5.24 9.74 -13.69
CA TYR A 762 5.02 9.90 -12.24
C TYR A 762 4.19 11.17 -11.99
N ASP A 763 3.74 11.41 -10.76
CA ASP A 763 2.70 12.40 -10.44
C ASP A 763 2.98 13.81 -10.99
N ASN A 764 4.24 14.26 -10.99
CA ASN A 764 4.62 15.63 -11.39
C ASN A 764 5.54 15.68 -12.61
N GLY A 765 5.57 14.62 -13.45
CA GLY A 765 6.43 14.65 -14.62
C GLY A 765 6.61 13.34 -15.34
N SER A 766 7.63 13.29 -16.18
CA SER A 766 7.98 12.09 -16.92
C SER A 766 9.48 12.02 -17.21
N ARG A 767 9.98 10.81 -17.33
CA ARG A 767 11.33 10.48 -17.78
C ARG A 767 11.23 9.73 -19.11
N GLN A 768 11.90 10.25 -20.12
CA GLN A 768 11.96 9.61 -21.43
C GLN A 768 13.16 8.71 -21.51
N TYR A 769 12.97 7.45 -21.81
CA TYR A 769 14.03 6.50 -22.15
C TYR A 769 14.18 6.36 -23.65
N ARG A 770 15.42 6.36 -24.13
CA ARG A 770 15.78 6.08 -25.53
C ARG A 770 16.20 4.63 -25.65
N ASP A 771 16.23 4.14 -26.91
CA ASP A 771 16.58 2.77 -27.25
C ASP A 771 17.79 2.25 -26.47
N GLY A 772 17.61 1.11 -25.81
CA GLY A 772 18.63 0.37 -25.11
C GLY A 772 19.01 -0.90 -25.88
N ASN A 773 20.23 -1.39 -25.70
CA ASN A 773 20.63 -2.64 -26.31
C ASN A 773 21.69 -3.39 -25.51
N MET A 774 21.80 -4.68 -25.79
CA MET A 774 22.89 -5.54 -25.36
C MET A 774 23.17 -6.62 -26.41
N GLN A 775 24.39 -7.13 -26.43
CA GLN A 775 24.74 -8.30 -27.24
C GLN A 775 25.82 -9.12 -26.56
N VAL A 776 25.77 -10.43 -26.75
CA VAL A 776 26.74 -11.37 -26.21
C VAL A 776 27.05 -12.45 -27.25
N TRP A 777 28.34 -12.66 -27.52
CA TRP A 777 28.84 -13.82 -28.23
C TRP A 777 29.58 -14.71 -27.22
N SER A 778 29.15 -15.94 -27.07
CA SER A 778 29.73 -16.91 -26.13
C SER A 778 30.19 -18.16 -26.84
N VAL A 779 31.24 -18.78 -26.33
CA VAL A 779 31.76 -20.07 -26.79
C VAL A 779 31.69 -21.05 -25.62
N PRO A 780 30.68 -21.94 -25.57
CA PRO A 780 30.62 -23.04 -24.63
C PRO A 780 31.54 -24.18 -25.11
N VAL A 781 32.40 -24.68 -24.20
CA VAL A 781 33.22 -25.88 -24.41
C VAL A 781 33.02 -26.82 -23.25
N GLY A 782 32.64 -28.06 -23.54
CA GLY A 782 32.27 -28.96 -22.45
C GLY A 782 32.20 -30.42 -22.85
N ILE A 783 31.67 -31.19 -21.89
CA ILE A 783 31.51 -32.63 -22.05
C ILE A 783 30.16 -33.08 -21.47
N THR A 784 29.46 -33.94 -22.18
CA THR A 784 28.24 -34.59 -21.70
C THR A 784 28.47 -36.04 -21.50
N VAL A 785 28.04 -36.60 -20.40
CA VAL A 785 27.97 -38.04 -20.11
C VAL A 785 26.50 -38.45 -20.16
N LYS A 786 26.17 -39.38 -21.01
CA LYS A 786 24.81 -39.96 -21.13
C LYS A 786 24.84 -41.43 -20.87
N LYS A 787 23.90 -41.99 -20.12
CA LYS A 787 23.79 -43.40 -19.79
C LYS A 787 22.42 -43.95 -20.17
N GLU A 788 22.38 -45.13 -20.76
CA GLU A 788 21.16 -45.88 -21.02
C GLU A 788 20.82 -46.82 -19.88
N VAL A 789 19.66 -46.67 -19.25
CA VAL A 789 19.17 -47.47 -18.15
C VAL A 789 17.82 -48.08 -18.54
N SER A 790 17.78 -49.39 -18.63
CA SER A 790 16.53 -50.12 -18.87
C SER A 790 15.72 -50.22 -17.55
N VAL A 791 14.48 -49.78 -17.57
CA VAL A 791 13.60 -49.77 -16.38
C VAL A 791 12.49 -50.83 -16.43
N GLY A 792 12.56 -51.76 -17.38
CA GLY A 792 11.61 -52.84 -17.60
C GLY A 792 10.51 -52.49 -18.59
N GLY A 793 9.75 -53.49 -19.06
CA GLY A 793 8.63 -53.25 -19.99
C GLY A 793 9.01 -52.61 -21.33
N GLY A 794 10.29 -52.68 -21.75
CA GLY A 794 10.78 -52.03 -22.97
C GLY A 794 11.05 -50.53 -22.82
N GLN A 795 10.94 -49.99 -21.65
CA GLN A 795 11.17 -48.58 -21.33
C GLN A 795 12.66 -48.29 -21.08
N LEU A 796 13.09 -47.07 -21.46
CA LEU A 796 14.47 -46.65 -21.37
C LEU A 796 14.57 -45.27 -20.70
N LEU A 797 15.39 -45.15 -19.66
CA LEU A 797 15.77 -43.89 -19.08
C LEU A 797 17.17 -43.50 -19.53
N LEU A 798 17.30 -42.22 -19.96
CA LEU A 798 18.53 -41.65 -20.50
C LEU A 798 19.01 -40.49 -19.63
N PRO A 799 19.52 -40.71 -18.41
CA PRO A 799 20.12 -39.68 -17.63
C PRO A 799 21.36 -39.09 -18.32
N GLU A 800 21.51 -37.78 -18.22
CA GLU A 800 22.67 -37.08 -18.75
C GLU A 800 23.13 -35.94 -17.83
N LEU A 801 24.44 -35.74 -17.80
CA LEU A 801 25.11 -34.66 -17.11
C LEU A 801 26.08 -33.97 -18.05
N THR A 802 25.94 -32.67 -18.22
CA THR A 802 26.83 -31.81 -18.99
C THR A 802 27.56 -30.87 -18.05
N LEU A 803 28.87 -30.76 -18.21
CA LEU A 803 29.71 -29.75 -17.58
C LEU A 803 30.43 -28.96 -18.66
N ALA A 804 30.38 -27.63 -18.58
CA ALA A 804 31.02 -26.77 -19.58
C ALA A 804 31.59 -25.49 -18.98
N TYR A 805 32.59 -24.99 -19.62
CA TYR A 805 33.06 -23.61 -19.52
C TYR A 805 32.42 -22.80 -20.63
N VAL A 806 31.91 -21.60 -20.32
CA VAL A 806 31.37 -20.65 -21.29
C VAL A 806 32.19 -19.36 -21.23
N GLY A 807 32.82 -19.02 -22.33
CA GLY A 807 33.62 -17.80 -22.47
C GLY A 807 32.96 -16.78 -23.39
N ASP A 808 32.74 -15.56 -22.94
CA ASP A 808 32.24 -14.47 -23.79
C ASP A 808 33.40 -13.88 -24.61
N ILE A 809 33.38 -14.10 -25.92
CA ILE A 809 34.41 -13.57 -26.81
C ILE A 809 34.13 -12.11 -27.23
N SER A 810 32.85 -11.72 -27.23
CA SER A 810 32.42 -10.34 -27.45
C SER A 810 31.17 -10.07 -26.62
N ARG A 811 31.13 -8.91 -25.91
CA ARG A 811 29.96 -8.53 -25.14
C ARG A 811 29.82 -7.02 -25.04
N THR A 812 28.61 -6.53 -25.24
CA THR A 812 28.11 -5.21 -24.84
C THR A 812 27.10 -5.42 -23.72
N ASN A 813 27.38 -4.88 -22.52
CA ASN A 813 26.42 -4.93 -21.42
C ASN A 813 25.20 -4.09 -21.74
N PRO A 814 24.03 -4.36 -21.09
CA PRO A 814 22.85 -3.55 -21.27
C PRO A 814 23.13 -2.10 -20.94
N SER A 815 22.65 -1.19 -21.75
CA SER A 815 22.69 0.24 -21.46
C SER A 815 21.51 0.94 -22.09
N VAL A 816 20.97 1.95 -21.41
CA VAL A 816 19.88 2.78 -21.89
C VAL A 816 20.20 4.25 -21.58
N LYS A 817 19.68 5.16 -22.38
CA LYS A 817 19.76 6.59 -22.13
C LYS A 817 18.42 7.11 -21.67
N SER A 818 18.41 8.01 -20.72
CA SER A 818 17.18 8.70 -20.32
C SER A 818 17.36 10.21 -20.33
N THR A 819 16.24 10.92 -20.46
CA THR A 819 16.17 12.37 -20.31
C THR A 819 15.07 12.67 -19.29
N ILE A 820 15.41 13.36 -18.21
CA ILE A 820 14.48 13.86 -17.20
C ILE A 820 14.84 15.32 -16.91
N TYR A 821 13.85 16.21 -16.90
CA TYR A 821 14.03 17.65 -16.69
C TYR A 821 15.13 18.29 -17.59
N GLY A 822 15.27 17.78 -18.82
CA GLY A 822 16.31 18.24 -19.74
C GLY A 822 17.73 17.73 -19.45
N ILE A 823 17.92 16.86 -18.46
CA ILE A 823 19.19 16.21 -18.12
C ILE A 823 19.25 14.87 -18.83
N ASP A 824 20.25 14.70 -19.70
CA ASP A 824 20.55 13.43 -20.36
C ASP A 824 21.45 12.58 -19.47
N ASN A 825 21.06 11.35 -19.23
CA ASN A 825 21.82 10.34 -18.48
C ASN A 825 22.00 9.07 -19.31
N LYS A 826 23.13 8.41 -19.09
CA LYS A 826 23.40 7.05 -19.57
C LYS A 826 23.40 6.10 -18.38
N HIS A 827 22.54 5.12 -18.42
CA HIS A 827 22.45 4.07 -17.42
C HIS A 827 23.08 2.80 -17.96
N GLU A 828 24.01 2.26 -17.22
CA GLU A 828 24.67 1.00 -17.56
C GLU A 828 24.16 -0.10 -16.61
N GLY A 829 23.75 -1.21 -17.18
CA GLY A 829 23.38 -2.40 -16.41
C GLY A 829 24.62 -3.14 -15.90
N SER A 830 24.36 -4.14 -15.07
CA SER A 830 25.39 -4.95 -14.41
C SER A 830 26.28 -5.69 -15.38
N ASN A 831 27.54 -5.89 -14.98
CA ASN A 831 28.51 -6.70 -15.70
C ASN A 831 28.76 -8.01 -14.95
N PRO A 832 28.21 -9.15 -15.41
CA PRO A 832 28.28 -10.42 -14.70
C PRO A 832 29.64 -11.14 -14.81
N GLY A 833 30.62 -10.57 -15.49
CA GLY A 833 31.87 -11.27 -15.83
C GLY A 833 31.79 -12.03 -17.16
N ARG A 834 32.96 -12.31 -17.79
CA ARG A 834 33.03 -12.91 -19.13
C ARG A 834 33.16 -14.42 -19.13
N SER A 835 33.29 -15.03 -17.98
CA SER A 835 33.46 -16.49 -17.84
C SER A 835 32.34 -17.07 -17.01
N ALA A 836 31.79 -18.18 -17.44
CA ALA A 836 30.80 -18.93 -16.68
C ALA A 836 31.18 -20.42 -16.58
N PHE A 837 30.79 -21.01 -15.48
CA PHE A 837 30.64 -22.45 -15.34
C PHE A 837 29.19 -22.81 -15.67
N MET A 838 28.97 -23.80 -16.51
CA MET A 838 27.66 -24.33 -16.85
C MET A 838 27.54 -25.80 -16.46
N MET A 839 26.46 -26.13 -15.79
CA MET A 839 26.04 -27.49 -15.52
C MET A 839 24.63 -27.69 -16.07
N ASN A 840 24.41 -28.76 -16.85
CA ASN A 840 23.08 -29.21 -17.21
C ASN A 840 22.91 -30.65 -16.77
N ALA A 841 21.88 -30.95 -16.01
CA ALA A 841 21.53 -32.27 -15.55
C ALA A 841 20.09 -32.59 -15.93
N GLY A 842 19.85 -33.79 -16.45
CA GLY A 842 18.51 -34.16 -16.85
C GLY A 842 18.37 -35.61 -17.25
N THR A 843 17.20 -35.93 -17.71
CA THR A 843 16.89 -37.28 -18.19
C THR A 843 15.77 -37.27 -19.21
N ASN A 844 15.84 -38.16 -20.18
CA ASN A 844 14.72 -38.49 -21.06
C ASN A 844 14.23 -39.90 -20.69
N TRP A 845 12.95 -40.04 -20.43
CA TRP A 845 12.29 -41.33 -20.22
C TRP A 845 11.53 -41.70 -21.53
N ILE A 846 12.01 -42.69 -22.22
CA ILE A 846 11.38 -43.27 -23.41
C ILE A 846 10.42 -44.35 -22.88
N ILE A 847 9.10 -44.06 -22.97
CA ILE A 847 8.05 -44.94 -22.46
C ILE A 847 7.75 -46.02 -23.49
N ASN A 848 7.70 -45.66 -24.75
CA ASN A 848 7.48 -46.55 -25.86
C ASN A 848 8.03 -45.91 -27.17
N GLN A 849 7.72 -46.48 -28.34
CA GLN A 849 8.17 -45.96 -29.62
C GLN A 849 7.67 -44.54 -29.93
N ASN A 850 6.51 -44.19 -29.41
CA ASN A 850 5.84 -42.92 -29.67
C ASN A 850 6.05 -41.87 -28.57
N TRP A 851 6.04 -42.28 -27.28
CA TRP A 851 6.05 -41.33 -26.15
C TRP A 851 7.38 -41.25 -25.45
N SER A 852 7.82 -40.02 -25.18
CA SER A 852 8.92 -39.76 -24.25
C SER A 852 8.63 -38.53 -23.37
N ILE A 853 9.20 -38.52 -22.18
CA ILE A 853 9.14 -37.41 -21.21
C ILE A 853 10.57 -37.01 -20.90
N GLY A 854 10.86 -35.72 -20.94
CA GLY A 854 12.18 -35.15 -20.60
C GLY A 854 12.07 -34.18 -19.42
N ALA A 855 13.05 -34.23 -18.51
CA ALA A 855 13.20 -33.26 -17.43
C ALA A 855 14.65 -32.80 -17.37
N PHE A 856 14.88 -31.49 -17.42
CA PHE A 856 16.22 -30.90 -17.43
C PHE A 856 16.29 -29.70 -16.50
N TYR A 857 17.45 -29.53 -15.89
CA TYR A 857 17.84 -28.38 -15.10
C TYR A 857 19.21 -27.88 -15.56
N THR A 858 19.31 -26.58 -15.82
CA THR A 858 20.56 -25.92 -16.23
C THR A 858 20.90 -24.86 -15.20
N LEU A 859 22.16 -24.83 -14.80
CA LEU A 859 22.78 -23.80 -13.98
C LEU A 859 23.94 -23.18 -14.78
N GLU A 860 23.94 -21.87 -14.96
CA GLU A 860 25.05 -21.08 -15.46
C GLU A 860 25.46 -20.05 -14.40
N ALA A 861 26.67 -20.20 -13.86
CA ALA A 861 27.21 -19.37 -12.79
C ALA A 861 28.40 -18.51 -13.28
N ARG A 862 28.30 -17.22 -13.07
CA ARG A 862 29.30 -16.19 -13.38
C ARG A 862 29.75 -15.53 -12.07
N SER A 863 30.70 -14.60 -12.12
CA SER A 863 31.23 -13.94 -10.92
C SER A 863 30.14 -13.21 -10.11
N SER A 864 29.15 -12.60 -10.74
CA SER A 864 28.06 -11.87 -10.07
C SER A 864 26.66 -12.23 -10.57
N GLN A 865 26.52 -13.29 -11.38
CA GLN A 865 25.22 -13.73 -11.91
C GLN A 865 25.07 -15.23 -11.83
N VAL A 866 23.89 -15.67 -11.46
CA VAL A 866 23.49 -17.07 -11.53
C VAL A 866 22.19 -17.16 -12.34
N ASN A 867 22.23 -17.89 -13.45
CA ASN A 867 21.07 -18.23 -14.25
C ASN A 867 20.70 -19.68 -14.02
N GLN A 868 19.45 -19.95 -13.75
CA GLN A 868 18.91 -21.29 -13.56
C GLN A 868 17.71 -21.45 -14.48
N SER A 869 17.65 -22.56 -15.19
CA SER A 869 16.46 -22.90 -15.95
C SER A 869 16.06 -24.34 -15.73
N ALA A 870 14.77 -24.60 -15.78
CA ALA A 870 14.19 -25.93 -15.67
C ALA A 870 13.18 -26.16 -16.77
N SER A 871 13.15 -27.39 -17.30
CA SER A 871 12.14 -27.75 -18.30
C SER A 871 11.60 -29.16 -18.02
N LEU A 872 10.30 -29.32 -18.25
CA LEU A 872 9.61 -30.61 -18.24
C LEU A 872 8.83 -30.76 -19.53
N SER A 873 9.20 -31.74 -20.35
CA SER A 873 8.65 -31.92 -21.70
C SER A 873 7.98 -33.27 -21.88
N ALA A 874 6.93 -33.29 -22.68
CA ALA A 874 6.33 -34.48 -23.23
C ALA A 874 6.39 -34.44 -24.76
N ARG A 875 6.72 -35.56 -25.38
CA ARG A 875 6.91 -35.66 -26.80
C ARG A 875 6.19 -36.89 -27.37
N TYR A 876 5.56 -36.70 -28.49
CA TYR A 876 4.91 -37.75 -29.26
C TYR A 876 5.51 -37.83 -30.67
N SER A 877 5.91 -39.03 -31.08
CA SER A 877 6.45 -39.34 -32.42
C SER A 877 5.43 -40.17 -33.18
N PHE A 878 5.20 -39.85 -34.48
CA PHE A 878 4.24 -40.52 -35.36
C PHE A 878 4.75 -40.55 -36.79
#